data_80a18c0bfc80b807e6b105258de4ec60
#
_entry.id   80a18c0bfc80b807e6b105258de4ec60
#
_cell.length_a   1.000
_cell.length_b   1.000
_cell.length_c   1.000
_cell.angle_alpha   90.00
_cell.angle_beta   90.00
_cell.angle_gamma   90.00
#
_symmetry.space_group_name_H-M   'P 1'
#
loop_
_entity.id
_entity.type
_entity.pdbx_description
1 polymer ?
#
loop_
_entity_poly.entity_id
_entity_poly.type
_entity_poly.pdbx_seq_one_letter_code
_entity_poly.pdbx_strand_id
1 'polypeptide(L)'
;MAVTTLARRSRKSPARRAAKTVHSMQTREITGLALVGLGAFLAMTLFLGVSVGPLGGGLETLMRLGVGRAVALAPAVLVALGVGIIFGWKILDTRPFRAGAGALVGAMLLALASGSFGIGGRARAGWFDTTVMQGRGGILGEIEYFVTSNTVGGPGTGLLVILALIGGGVLVTGASLSVVLRRSGKGAAVASRVVGRGARSVTLGAVRSGRMLGEQVRTRLDGGDEPTLAIAGRGGVSASPPLDGAEDFPDLFTTTGTLPRSPALGPADDNDAPERPSADRREPVTAREAFVPSVAPPVETLIPPPNPQRGYRPPSHNLLKRSTGAKTQPASLIEETSRRLVETLGHFGVQAEVTDAVSGPRVTRYELALAPGTKVSRVTALRDDLAYALAAREEIRIIAPIPGKQAVGVEVANPTATMVTLGDLFRDFPENAGPLMSWLGIDIGGSAVYLDLARMPHILIAGSTGTGKSVCLNAILASILLRSTPDDLRMILIDPKKVELNHYEGIPHLLTPVVTNMKNASAVLANVVREMESRYELMGQDRARNIRDWNATRAARGDRQIPTILVLIDELADLMMVSPAEVEDAIIRLAQKSRAVGIHLVLATQRPSVDVITGMIKANVPSRIAFAVSSQVDSRVVLDATGAESLLGQGDMLFRPIGTSRLQRLQGAYVSEEEILAITDHWRRQGKPELREDLLERPEVPEDDPLDPDADELTAKAIEMVVMQGTASVSLLQRRLGVGYARAGRLVDMMERMGVISGHEGSKPRTVLVGEADLDRLLRRTTPGDDADETERS
;
A
#
# COMPACT_ATOMS: atom_id res chain seq x y z
N MET A 1 -37.65 -49.52 -9.60
CA MET A 1 -37.91 -48.62 -10.74
C MET A 1 -38.14 -47.21 -10.23
N ALA A 2 -37.11 -46.37 -10.32
CA ALA A 2 -37.25 -44.92 -10.16
C ALA A 2 -36.19 -44.27 -11.06
N VAL A 3 -36.64 -43.69 -12.16
CA VAL A 3 -35.79 -43.05 -13.18
C VAL A 3 -35.53 -41.63 -12.75
N THR A 4 -34.27 -41.31 -12.42
CA THR A 4 -33.85 -39.93 -12.09
C THR A 4 -33.41 -39.23 -13.36
N THR A 5 -34.19 -38.30 -13.84
CA THR A 5 -33.91 -37.45 -15.00
C THR A 5 -32.84 -36.37 -14.65
N LEU A 6 -31.63 -36.58 -15.13
CA LEU A 6 -30.56 -35.55 -15.11
C LEU A 6 -30.85 -34.45 -16.13
N ALA A 7 -31.16 -33.26 -15.63
CA ALA A 7 -31.27 -32.06 -16.43
C ALA A 7 -29.92 -31.65 -17.05
N ARG A 8 -29.78 -31.84 -18.34
CA ARG A 8 -28.67 -31.43 -19.19
C ARG A 8 -28.59 -29.90 -19.29
N ARG A 9 -27.76 -29.25 -18.50
CA ARG A 9 -27.41 -27.83 -18.68
C ARG A 9 -26.70 -27.65 -20.04
N SER A 10 -27.39 -27.06 -21.03
CA SER A 10 -26.84 -26.75 -22.34
C SER A 10 -25.70 -25.72 -22.23
N ARG A 11 -24.46 -26.14 -22.48
CA ARG A 11 -23.32 -25.23 -22.68
C ARG A 11 -23.56 -24.44 -23.97
N LYS A 12 -23.83 -23.13 -23.84
CA LYS A 12 -23.92 -22.21 -25.00
C LYS A 12 -22.59 -22.20 -25.75
N SER A 13 -22.63 -22.44 -27.06
CA SER A 13 -21.46 -22.56 -27.93
C SER A 13 -20.61 -21.26 -27.94
N PRO A 14 -19.28 -21.36 -28.11
CA PRO A 14 -18.37 -20.21 -28.15
C PRO A 14 -18.74 -19.17 -29.21
N ALA A 15 -19.29 -19.58 -30.35
CA ALA A 15 -19.78 -18.69 -31.41
C ALA A 15 -20.92 -17.74 -30.94
N ARG A 16 -21.82 -18.21 -30.07
CA ARG A 16 -22.88 -17.34 -29.50
C ARG A 16 -22.35 -16.32 -28.46
N ARG A 17 -21.23 -16.63 -27.80
CA ARG A 17 -20.56 -15.66 -26.92
C ARG A 17 -19.84 -14.58 -27.74
N ALA A 18 -19.11 -14.94 -28.79
CA ALA A 18 -18.43 -14.01 -29.68
C ALA A 18 -19.42 -13.05 -30.37
N ALA A 19 -20.53 -13.54 -30.90
CA ALA A 19 -21.56 -12.71 -31.52
C ALA A 19 -22.23 -11.72 -30.53
N LYS A 20 -22.40 -12.12 -29.25
CA LYS A 20 -22.95 -11.25 -28.22
C LYS A 20 -21.97 -10.15 -27.79
N THR A 21 -20.67 -10.43 -27.84
CA THR A 21 -19.60 -9.45 -27.50
C THR A 21 -19.46 -8.42 -28.63
N VAL A 22 -19.48 -8.83 -29.89
CA VAL A 22 -19.43 -7.93 -31.05
C VAL A 22 -20.66 -7.01 -31.07
N HIS A 23 -21.85 -7.55 -30.84
CA HIS A 23 -23.08 -6.77 -30.82
C HIS A 23 -23.08 -5.73 -29.65
N SER A 24 -22.49 -6.06 -28.51
CA SER A 24 -22.36 -5.12 -27.38
C SER A 24 -21.35 -4.00 -27.63
N MET A 25 -20.28 -4.27 -28.40
CA MET A 25 -19.32 -3.24 -28.81
C MET A 25 -19.93 -2.26 -29.81
N GLN A 26 -20.59 -2.75 -30.85
CA GLN A 26 -21.28 -1.90 -31.83
C GLN A 26 -22.33 -1.01 -31.18
N THR A 27 -23.12 -1.55 -30.25
CA THR A 27 -24.12 -0.78 -29.52
C THR A 27 -23.52 0.35 -28.71
N ARG A 28 -22.35 0.14 -28.08
CA ARG A 28 -21.61 1.17 -27.33
C ARG A 28 -21.09 2.28 -28.24
N GLU A 29 -20.49 1.93 -29.36
CA GLU A 29 -19.97 2.89 -30.34
C GLU A 29 -21.09 3.75 -30.94
N ILE A 30 -22.23 3.15 -31.33
CA ILE A 30 -23.41 3.87 -31.84
C ILE A 30 -23.97 4.80 -30.76
N THR A 31 -24.12 4.35 -29.52
CA THR A 31 -24.61 5.17 -28.42
C THR A 31 -23.66 6.35 -28.13
N GLY A 32 -22.37 6.09 -28.11
CA GLY A 32 -21.36 7.14 -27.91
C GLY A 32 -21.37 8.18 -29.02
N LEU A 33 -21.46 7.74 -30.28
CA LEU A 33 -21.54 8.62 -31.45
C LEU A 33 -22.82 9.47 -31.44
N ALA A 34 -23.95 8.88 -31.06
CA ALA A 34 -25.22 9.60 -30.93
C ALA A 34 -25.16 10.70 -29.85
N LEU A 35 -24.47 10.43 -28.73
CA LEU A 35 -24.25 11.44 -27.67
C LEU A 35 -23.31 12.57 -28.12
N VAL A 36 -22.25 12.25 -28.85
CA VAL A 36 -21.35 13.27 -29.43
C VAL A 36 -22.10 14.13 -30.44
N GLY A 37 -22.88 13.50 -31.35
CA GLY A 37 -23.73 14.22 -32.32
C GLY A 37 -24.77 15.13 -31.67
N LEU A 38 -25.45 14.65 -30.62
CA LEU A 38 -26.41 15.45 -29.84
C LEU A 38 -25.71 16.61 -29.12
N GLY A 39 -24.52 16.38 -28.56
CA GLY A 39 -23.73 17.42 -27.93
C GLY A 39 -23.26 18.49 -28.91
N ALA A 40 -22.80 18.10 -30.10
CA ALA A 40 -22.45 19.04 -31.17
C ALA A 40 -23.67 19.83 -31.66
N PHE A 41 -24.80 19.17 -31.83
CA PHE A 41 -26.07 19.81 -32.21
C PHE A 41 -26.52 20.88 -31.20
N LEU A 42 -26.45 20.55 -29.89
CA LEU A 42 -26.74 21.50 -28.82
C LEU A 42 -25.74 22.65 -28.76
N ALA A 43 -24.47 22.39 -29.04
CA ALA A 43 -23.43 23.44 -29.10
C ALA A 43 -23.73 24.45 -30.22
N MET A 44 -24.17 23.98 -31.39
CA MET A 44 -24.57 24.84 -32.51
C MET A 44 -25.77 25.73 -32.17
N THR A 45 -26.79 25.19 -31.48
CA THR A 45 -27.98 25.96 -31.09
C THR A 45 -27.68 26.96 -29.98
N LEU A 46 -26.93 26.58 -28.95
CA LEU A 46 -26.70 27.41 -27.77
C LEU A 46 -25.63 28.48 -27.94
N PHE A 47 -24.57 28.22 -28.73
CA PHE A 47 -23.38 29.10 -28.81
C PHE A 47 -23.23 29.78 -30.18
N LEU A 48 -23.65 29.14 -31.28
CA LEU A 48 -23.48 29.69 -32.63
C LEU A 48 -24.73 30.41 -33.15
N GLY A 49 -25.82 30.36 -32.39
CA GLY A 49 -27.07 31.06 -32.77
C GLY A 49 -27.67 30.56 -34.08
N VAL A 50 -27.26 29.38 -34.58
CA VAL A 50 -27.78 28.81 -35.83
C VAL A 50 -29.23 28.34 -35.58
N SER A 51 -30.17 28.91 -36.29
CA SER A 51 -31.58 28.48 -36.20
C SER A 51 -31.74 27.08 -36.80
N VAL A 52 -31.72 26.07 -35.96
CA VAL A 52 -31.86 24.66 -36.35
C VAL A 52 -33.33 24.24 -36.37
N GLY A 53 -34.15 25.10 -36.92
CA GLY A 53 -35.58 24.84 -37.06
C GLY A 53 -36.39 24.77 -35.76
N PRO A 54 -37.71 24.48 -35.83
CA PRO A 54 -38.61 24.46 -34.66
C PRO A 54 -38.23 23.42 -33.61
N LEU A 55 -37.59 22.31 -34.01
CA LEU A 55 -37.13 21.25 -33.09
C LEU A 55 -35.96 21.72 -32.20
N GLY A 56 -35.00 22.49 -32.73
CA GLY A 56 -33.88 23.02 -31.97
C GLY A 56 -34.30 24.01 -30.91
N GLY A 57 -35.16 24.98 -31.26
CA GLY A 57 -35.69 25.96 -30.32
C GLY A 57 -36.59 25.37 -29.24
N GLY A 58 -37.39 24.35 -29.59
CA GLY A 58 -38.22 23.62 -28.62
C GLY A 58 -37.38 22.83 -27.62
N LEU A 59 -36.30 22.16 -28.07
CA LEU A 59 -35.37 21.41 -27.22
C LEU A 59 -34.63 22.34 -26.29
N GLU A 60 -34.14 23.48 -26.76
CA GLU A 60 -33.44 24.47 -25.94
C GLU A 60 -34.36 25.00 -24.83
N THR A 61 -35.61 25.36 -25.18
CA THR A 61 -36.58 25.86 -24.21
C THR A 61 -36.91 24.82 -23.14
N LEU A 62 -37.10 23.56 -23.54
CA LEU A 62 -37.34 22.45 -22.61
C LEU A 62 -36.15 22.21 -21.68
N MET A 63 -34.92 22.21 -22.18
CA MET A 63 -33.75 22.03 -21.39
C MET A 63 -33.48 23.23 -20.45
N ARG A 64 -33.72 24.48 -20.91
CA ARG A 64 -33.62 25.66 -20.04
C ARG A 64 -34.67 25.65 -18.93
N LEU A 65 -35.87 25.13 -19.20
CA LEU A 65 -36.88 24.95 -18.18
C LEU A 65 -36.46 23.90 -17.17
N GLY A 66 -35.86 22.78 -17.62
CA GLY A 66 -35.42 21.68 -16.77
C GLY A 66 -34.23 22.01 -15.86
N VAL A 67 -33.14 22.49 -16.44
CA VAL A 67 -31.85 22.71 -15.74
C VAL A 67 -31.37 24.19 -15.77
N GLY A 68 -32.13 25.10 -16.30
CA GLY A 68 -31.83 26.53 -16.30
C GLY A 68 -30.52 26.88 -17.05
N ARG A 69 -29.69 27.74 -16.43
CA ARG A 69 -28.42 28.15 -17.01
C ARG A 69 -27.41 27.02 -17.11
N ALA A 70 -27.57 25.91 -16.36
CA ALA A 70 -26.70 24.76 -16.46
C ALA A 70 -26.75 24.08 -17.84
N VAL A 71 -27.74 24.39 -18.67
CA VAL A 71 -27.85 23.91 -20.06
C VAL A 71 -26.62 24.26 -20.90
N ALA A 72 -25.91 25.35 -20.58
CA ALA A 72 -24.66 25.75 -21.25
C ALA A 72 -23.53 24.70 -21.11
N LEU A 73 -23.56 23.86 -20.09
CA LEU A 73 -22.57 22.78 -19.90
C LEU A 73 -23.00 21.47 -20.57
N ALA A 74 -24.27 21.34 -20.94
CA ALA A 74 -24.80 20.10 -21.52
C ALA A 74 -24.04 19.63 -22.78
N PRO A 75 -23.66 20.48 -23.74
CA PRO A 75 -22.90 20.04 -24.91
C PRO A 75 -21.56 19.42 -24.53
N ALA A 76 -20.79 20.05 -23.64
CA ALA A 76 -19.49 19.55 -23.22
C ALA A 76 -19.61 18.22 -22.46
N VAL A 77 -20.62 18.11 -21.59
CA VAL A 77 -20.89 16.86 -20.83
C VAL A 77 -21.29 15.72 -21.76
N LEU A 78 -22.18 15.97 -22.73
CA LEU A 78 -22.62 14.95 -23.69
C LEU A 78 -21.48 14.47 -24.60
N VAL A 79 -20.64 15.38 -25.09
CA VAL A 79 -19.45 15.03 -25.88
C VAL A 79 -18.46 14.20 -25.03
N ALA A 80 -18.16 14.63 -23.79
CA ALA A 80 -17.24 13.92 -22.90
C ALA A 80 -17.78 12.51 -22.55
N LEU A 81 -19.07 12.37 -22.26
CA LEU A 81 -19.69 11.07 -22.03
C LEU A 81 -19.66 10.18 -23.27
N GLY A 82 -20.01 10.74 -24.44
CA GLY A 82 -19.99 10.00 -25.71
C GLY A 82 -18.59 9.49 -26.04
N VAL A 83 -17.58 10.34 -25.92
CA VAL A 83 -16.17 9.96 -26.09
C VAL A 83 -15.77 8.90 -25.07
N GLY A 84 -16.09 9.06 -23.80
CA GLY A 84 -15.79 8.09 -22.76
C GLY A 84 -16.41 6.71 -22.99
N ILE A 85 -17.65 6.66 -23.56
CA ILE A 85 -18.32 5.42 -23.93
C ILE A 85 -17.64 4.76 -25.15
N ILE A 86 -17.25 5.54 -26.17
CA ILE A 86 -16.54 5.05 -27.35
C ILE A 86 -15.19 4.44 -26.93
N PHE A 87 -14.41 5.16 -26.12
CA PHE A 87 -13.11 4.66 -25.65
C PHE A 87 -13.19 3.65 -24.49
N GLY A 88 -14.39 3.30 -24.06
CA GLY A 88 -14.61 2.27 -23.04
C GLY A 88 -14.01 2.62 -21.68
N TRP A 89 -14.07 3.86 -21.24
CA TRP A 89 -13.56 4.30 -19.92
C TRP A 89 -14.30 3.60 -18.80
N LYS A 90 -13.63 2.62 -18.17
CA LYS A 90 -14.19 1.81 -17.08
C LYS A 90 -14.65 2.64 -15.87
N ILE A 91 -14.12 3.86 -15.71
CA ILE A 91 -14.50 4.78 -14.63
C ILE A 91 -15.99 5.17 -14.68
N LEU A 92 -16.57 5.28 -15.89
CA LEU A 92 -17.98 5.61 -16.08
C LEU A 92 -18.93 4.52 -15.55
N ASP A 93 -18.46 3.29 -15.39
CA ASP A 93 -19.24 2.16 -14.91
C ASP A 93 -19.14 1.95 -13.40
N THR A 94 -18.28 2.70 -12.70
CA THR A 94 -18.10 2.56 -11.26
C THR A 94 -19.19 3.27 -10.46
N ARG A 95 -19.71 2.62 -9.42
CA ARG A 95 -20.75 3.21 -8.54
C ARG A 95 -20.30 4.55 -7.90
N PRO A 96 -19.07 4.70 -7.35
CA PRO A 96 -18.65 5.96 -6.74
C PRO A 96 -18.58 7.11 -7.75
N PHE A 97 -18.13 6.86 -9.00
CA PHE A 97 -18.12 7.91 -10.04
C PHE A 97 -19.54 8.39 -10.38
N ARG A 98 -20.49 7.48 -10.59
CA ARG A 98 -21.88 7.85 -10.91
C ARG A 98 -22.56 8.64 -9.79
N ALA A 99 -22.34 8.21 -8.53
CA ALA A 99 -22.86 8.92 -7.36
C ALA A 99 -22.21 10.31 -7.22
N GLY A 100 -20.90 10.41 -7.42
CA GLY A 100 -20.17 11.66 -7.38
C GLY A 100 -20.57 12.63 -8.47
N ALA A 101 -20.73 12.16 -9.70
CA ALA A 101 -21.21 12.98 -10.82
C ALA A 101 -22.63 13.50 -10.57
N GLY A 102 -23.54 12.65 -10.07
CA GLY A 102 -24.88 13.06 -9.66
C GLY A 102 -24.87 14.13 -8.57
N ALA A 103 -24.03 13.97 -7.54
CA ALA A 103 -23.87 14.94 -6.46
C ALA A 103 -23.33 16.29 -6.96
N LEU A 104 -22.37 16.29 -7.90
CA LEU A 104 -21.86 17.52 -8.51
C LEU A 104 -22.91 18.26 -9.34
N VAL A 105 -23.69 17.53 -10.13
CA VAL A 105 -24.79 18.10 -10.91
C VAL A 105 -25.85 18.71 -10.00
N GLY A 106 -26.32 17.98 -8.98
CA GLY A 106 -27.28 18.48 -8.00
C GLY A 106 -26.74 19.71 -7.25
N ALA A 107 -25.51 19.66 -6.75
CA ALA A 107 -24.88 20.81 -6.09
C ALA A 107 -24.82 22.06 -7.00
N MET A 108 -24.54 21.87 -8.28
CA MET A 108 -24.53 22.96 -9.26
C MET A 108 -25.93 23.54 -9.51
N LEU A 109 -26.95 22.69 -9.68
CA LEU A 109 -28.33 23.12 -9.87
C LEU A 109 -28.84 23.88 -8.64
N LEU A 110 -28.54 23.36 -7.45
CA LEU A 110 -28.88 23.99 -6.18
C LEU A 110 -28.13 25.33 -5.98
N ALA A 111 -26.87 25.45 -6.36
CA ALA A 111 -26.11 26.69 -6.32
C ALA A 111 -26.69 27.77 -7.22
N LEU A 112 -27.08 27.40 -8.44
CA LEU A 112 -27.73 28.28 -9.40
C LEU A 112 -29.12 28.71 -8.93
N ALA A 113 -29.90 27.80 -8.34
CA ALA A 113 -31.24 28.09 -7.86
C ALA A 113 -31.24 28.97 -6.60
N SER A 114 -30.35 28.71 -5.67
CA SER A 114 -30.21 29.49 -4.43
C SER A 114 -29.56 30.85 -4.64
N GLY A 115 -28.84 31.06 -5.76
CA GLY A 115 -28.03 32.25 -5.97
C GLY A 115 -26.78 32.30 -5.09
N SER A 116 -26.36 31.17 -4.51
CA SER A 116 -25.17 31.06 -3.67
C SER A 116 -23.94 31.51 -4.46
N PHE A 117 -23.00 32.16 -3.80
CA PHE A 117 -21.75 32.69 -4.40
C PHE A 117 -21.95 33.78 -5.47
N GLY A 118 -23.11 34.47 -5.50
CA GLY A 118 -23.38 35.47 -6.47
C GLY A 118 -23.71 34.97 -7.90
N ILE A 119 -23.86 33.65 -8.04
CA ILE A 119 -24.19 32.98 -9.30
C ILE A 119 -25.71 32.84 -9.43
N GLY A 120 -26.39 33.90 -9.65
CA GLY A 120 -27.85 33.86 -9.83
C GLY A 120 -28.39 35.22 -10.06
N GLY A 121 -29.01 35.43 -11.21
CA GLY A 121 -29.55 36.72 -11.67
C GLY A 121 -30.48 37.45 -10.70
N ARG A 122 -31.35 38.29 -11.22
CA ARG A 122 -32.27 39.18 -10.50
C ARG A 122 -32.93 38.57 -9.26
N ALA A 123 -33.37 39.42 -8.33
CA ALA A 123 -34.11 39.04 -7.13
C ALA A 123 -35.33 38.14 -7.47
N ARG A 124 -35.62 37.18 -6.58
CA ARG A 124 -36.70 36.22 -6.75
C ARG A 124 -38.06 36.93 -6.55
N ALA A 125 -38.90 36.90 -7.57
CA ALA A 125 -40.26 37.42 -7.47
C ALA A 125 -41.29 36.40 -6.94
N GLY A 126 -40.97 35.09 -7.00
CA GLY A 126 -41.85 34.00 -6.53
C GLY A 126 -41.23 32.64 -6.72
N TRP A 127 -41.87 31.58 -6.18
CA TRP A 127 -41.51 30.18 -6.38
C TRP A 127 -42.07 29.67 -7.72
N PHE A 128 -41.29 28.88 -8.47
CA PHE A 128 -41.68 28.24 -9.73
C PHE A 128 -42.10 29.19 -10.86
N ASP A 129 -41.65 30.45 -10.84
CA ASP A 129 -41.81 31.36 -11.96
C ASP A 129 -40.93 30.92 -13.13
N THR A 130 -41.49 30.77 -14.32
CA THR A 130 -40.83 30.29 -15.55
C THR A 130 -39.62 31.15 -15.94
N THR A 131 -39.68 32.46 -15.74
CA THR A 131 -38.57 33.38 -16.03
C THR A 131 -37.44 33.23 -15.05
N VAL A 132 -37.72 32.95 -13.77
CA VAL A 132 -36.77 32.69 -12.73
C VAL A 132 -36.12 31.33 -12.93
N MET A 133 -36.89 30.28 -13.25
CA MET A 133 -36.40 28.94 -13.51
C MET A 133 -35.41 28.90 -14.67
N GLN A 134 -35.74 29.50 -15.83
CA GLN A 134 -34.87 29.54 -17.00
C GLN A 134 -33.59 30.35 -16.75
N GLY A 135 -33.66 31.36 -15.89
CA GLY A 135 -32.53 32.22 -15.52
C GLY A 135 -31.62 31.67 -14.41
N ARG A 136 -32.01 30.57 -13.73
CA ARG A 136 -31.31 29.95 -12.58
C ARG A 136 -31.08 28.47 -12.79
N GLY A 137 -31.46 27.63 -11.83
CA GLY A 137 -31.23 26.18 -11.84
C GLY A 137 -32.26 25.32 -12.53
N GLY A 138 -33.25 25.94 -13.22
CA GLY A 138 -34.38 25.22 -13.80
C GLY A 138 -35.33 24.67 -12.75
N ILE A 139 -36.31 23.87 -13.19
CA ILE A 139 -37.29 23.25 -12.29
C ILE A 139 -36.66 22.30 -11.29
N LEU A 140 -35.59 21.57 -11.70
CA LEU A 140 -34.88 20.65 -10.82
C LEU A 140 -34.17 21.39 -9.69
N GLY A 141 -33.41 22.46 -10.01
CA GLY A 141 -32.75 23.28 -9.00
C GLY A 141 -33.76 24.03 -8.10
N GLU A 142 -34.91 24.45 -8.62
CA GLU A 142 -35.95 25.10 -7.82
C GLU A 142 -36.58 24.15 -6.81
N ILE A 143 -36.81 22.89 -7.19
CA ILE A 143 -37.32 21.83 -6.27
C ILE A 143 -36.28 21.58 -5.16
N GLU A 144 -35.01 21.37 -5.53
CA GLU A 144 -33.94 21.17 -4.56
C GLU A 144 -33.81 22.37 -3.59
N TYR A 145 -33.89 23.60 -4.13
CA TYR A 145 -33.78 24.81 -3.29
C TYR A 145 -35.04 25.00 -2.41
N PHE A 146 -36.23 24.71 -2.93
CA PHE A 146 -37.46 24.79 -2.13
C PHE A 146 -37.39 23.84 -0.93
N VAL A 147 -36.96 22.58 -1.16
CA VAL A 147 -36.82 21.60 -0.07
C VAL A 147 -35.74 22.05 0.93
N THR A 148 -34.54 22.41 0.45
CA THR A 148 -33.43 22.75 1.33
C THR A 148 -33.65 24.08 2.06
N SER A 149 -34.25 25.10 1.44
CA SER A 149 -34.50 26.37 2.09
C SER A 149 -35.58 26.27 3.19
N ASN A 150 -36.56 25.36 3.03
CA ASN A 150 -37.60 25.13 4.06
C ASN A 150 -37.10 24.21 5.20
N THR A 151 -36.05 23.40 4.98
CA THR A 151 -35.52 22.48 6.00
C THR A 151 -34.34 23.04 6.79
N VAL A 152 -33.38 23.67 6.11
CA VAL A 152 -32.13 24.15 6.72
C VAL A 152 -31.90 25.65 6.55
N GLY A 153 -32.82 26.35 5.90
CA GLY A 153 -32.75 27.78 5.62
C GLY A 153 -31.72 28.15 4.56
N GLY A 154 -31.65 29.43 4.17
CA GLY A 154 -30.74 29.91 3.14
C GLY A 154 -29.26 29.69 3.42
N PRO A 155 -28.73 30.04 4.62
CA PRO A 155 -27.34 29.77 4.97
C PRO A 155 -27.00 28.28 5.02
N GLY A 156 -27.92 27.45 5.50
CA GLY A 156 -27.78 25.99 5.51
C GLY A 156 -27.72 25.40 4.11
N THR A 157 -28.49 25.93 3.18
CA THR A 157 -28.44 25.51 1.76
C THR A 157 -27.06 25.80 1.16
N GLY A 158 -26.45 26.95 1.43
CA GLY A 158 -25.09 27.26 0.99
C GLY A 158 -24.04 26.28 1.51
N LEU A 159 -24.17 25.87 2.76
CA LEU A 159 -23.30 24.86 3.36
C LEU A 159 -23.49 23.48 2.68
N LEU A 160 -24.74 23.08 2.40
CA LEU A 160 -25.03 21.83 1.68
C LEU A 160 -24.41 21.80 0.28
N VAL A 161 -24.45 22.93 -0.44
CA VAL A 161 -23.78 23.07 -1.75
C VAL A 161 -22.28 22.81 -1.63
N ILE A 162 -21.62 23.42 -0.64
CA ILE A 162 -20.18 23.22 -0.43
C ILE A 162 -19.87 21.75 -0.11
N LEU A 163 -20.62 21.14 0.80
CA LEU A 163 -20.43 19.74 1.17
C LEU A 163 -20.67 18.79 0.00
N ALA A 164 -21.68 19.03 -0.81
CA ALA A 164 -21.98 18.23 -2.00
C ALA A 164 -20.92 18.40 -3.11
N LEU A 165 -20.35 19.60 -3.28
CA LEU A 165 -19.23 19.83 -4.20
C LEU A 165 -17.97 19.10 -3.75
N ILE A 166 -17.63 19.17 -2.46
CA ILE A 166 -16.47 18.46 -1.90
C ILE A 166 -16.67 16.95 -1.98
N GLY A 167 -17.81 16.46 -1.50
CA GLY A 167 -18.13 15.03 -1.50
C GLY A 167 -18.21 14.44 -2.91
N GLY A 168 -18.86 15.14 -3.83
CA GLY A 168 -18.94 14.76 -5.24
C GLY A 168 -17.57 14.76 -5.91
N GLY A 169 -16.73 15.75 -5.64
CA GLY A 169 -15.36 15.81 -6.14
C GLY A 169 -14.47 14.65 -5.64
N VAL A 170 -14.60 14.29 -4.37
CA VAL A 170 -13.91 13.14 -3.78
C VAL A 170 -14.36 11.83 -4.43
N LEU A 171 -15.67 11.65 -4.64
CA LEU A 171 -16.21 10.44 -5.25
C LEU A 171 -15.84 10.30 -6.74
N VAL A 172 -15.77 11.41 -7.48
CA VAL A 172 -15.40 11.41 -8.91
C VAL A 172 -13.91 11.17 -9.09
N THR A 173 -13.06 11.79 -8.26
CA THR A 173 -11.61 11.71 -8.39
C THR A 173 -11.00 10.50 -7.68
N GLY A 174 -11.73 9.87 -6.75
CA GLY A 174 -11.20 8.82 -5.87
C GLY A 174 -10.11 9.29 -4.91
N ALA A 175 -9.88 10.61 -4.83
CA ALA A 175 -8.86 11.18 -3.94
C ALA A 175 -9.36 11.18 -2.49
N SER A 176 -8.50 10.86 -1.52
CA SER A 176 -8.87 11.00 -0.11
C SER A 176 -9.07 12.49 0.27
N LEU A 177 -10.02 12.76 1.16
CA LEU A 177 -10.33 14.11 1.63
C LEU A 177 -9.09 14.84 2.18
N SER A 178 -8.16 14.10 2.80
CA SER A 178 -6.89 14.61 3.30
C SER A 178 -5.97 15.13 2.18
N VAL A 179 -5.94 14.49 1.02
CA VAL A 179 -5.16 14.93 -0.14
C VAL A 179 -5.79 16.17 -0.77
N VAL A 180 -7.13 16.21 -0.87
CA VAL A 180 -7.86 17.39 -1.37
C VAL A 180 -7.63 18.58 -0.46
N LEU A 181 -7.74 18.42 0.85
CA LEU A 181 -7.52 19.50 1.83
C LEU A 181 -6.05 19.97 1.85
N ARG A 182 -5.06 19.07 1.73
CA ARG A 182 -3.64 19.47 1.65
C ARG A 182 -3.32 20.23 0.35
N ARG A 183 -3.91 19.88 -0.79
CA ARG A 183 -3.75 20.60 -2.05
C ARG A 183 -4.54 21.91 -2.06
N SER A 184 -5.76 21.93 -1.53
CA SER A 184 -6.58 23.15 -1.39
C SER A 184 -5.98 24.12 -0.38
N GLY A 185 -5.33 23.65 0.69
CA GLY A 185 -4.63 24.50 1.64
C GLY A 185 -3.50 25.31 1.03
N LYS A 186 -2.76 24.72 0.05
CA LYS A 186 -1.77 25.47 -0.74
C LYS A 186 -2.42 26.44 -1.73
N GLY A 187 -3.55 26.05 -2.33
CA GLY A 187 -4.36 26.91 -3.21
C GLY A 187 -5.06 28.04 -2.44
N ALA A 188 -5.63 27.74 -1.27
CA ALA A 188 -6.27 28.75 -0.40
C ALA A 188 -5.27 29.77 0.15
N ALA A 189 -4.03 29.37 0.45
CA ALA A 189 -2.97 30.30 0.84
C ALA A 189 -2.54 31.22 -0.32
N VAL A 190 -2.63 30.75 -1.57
CA VAL A 190 -2.40 31.57 -2.77
C VAL A 190 -3.62 32.44 -3.03
N ALA A 191 -4.83 31.91 -2.96
CA ALA A 191 -6.07 32.64 -3.14
C ALA A 191 -6.29 33.72 -2.08
N SER A 192 -5.98 33.46 -0.82
CA SER A 192 -6.05 34.46 0.26
C SER A 192 -5.03 35.57 0.07
N ARG A 193 -3.84 35.30 -0.49
CA ARG A 193 -2.88 36.33 -0.87
C ARG A 193 -3.33 37.19 -2.05
N VAL A 194 -4.06 36.57 -3.02
CA VAL A 194 -4.62 37.28 -4.17
C VAL A 194 -5.84 38.10 -3.74
N VAL A 195 -6.74 37.54 -2.96
CA VAL A 195 -7.92 38.25 -2.41
C VAL A 195 -7.49 39.32 -1.41
N GLY A 196 -6.49 39.05 -0.55
CA GLY A 196 -5.92 40.03 0.36
C GLY A 196 -5.23 41.20 -0.37
N ARG A 197 -4.62 40.96 -1.54
CA ARG A 197 -4.11 42.02 -2.42
C ARG A 197 -5.22 42.77 -3.14
N GLY A 198 -6.27 42.08 -3.58
CA GLY A 198 -7.46 42.67 -4.19
C GLY A 198 -8.27 43.52 -3.20
N ALA A 199 -8.47 43.04 -1.98
CA ALA A 199 -9.15 43.78 -0.93
C ALA A 199 -8.37 45.04 -0.48
N ARG A 200 -7.01 44.96 -0.40
CA ARG A 200 -6.20 46.15 -0.16
C ARG A 200 -6.21 47.15 -1.30
N SER A 201 -6.35 46.73 -2.56
CA SER A 201 -6.49 47.63 -3.72
C SER A 201 -7.88 48.29 -3.76
N VAL A 202 -8.93 47.58 -3.32
CA VAL A 202 -10.29 48.13 -3.26
C VAL A 202 -10.43 49.12 -2.10
N THR A 203 -9.85 48.83 -0.93
CA THR A 203 -9.85 49.78 0.22
C THR A 203 -8.95 50.98 -0.03
N LEU A 204 -7.81 50.82 -0.72
CA LEU A 204 -6.98 51.95 -1.16
C LEU A 204 -7.64 52.75 -2.30
N GLY A 205 -8.41 52.10 -3.16
CA GLY A 205 -9.23 52.76 -4.19
C GLY A 205 -10.37 53.61 -3.60
N ALA A 206 -11.07 53.07 -2.58
CA ALA A 206 -12.16 53.82 -1.90
C ALA A 206 -11.63 55.02 -1.07
N VAL A 207 -10.47 54.86 -0.41
CA VAL A 207 -9.82 55.98 0.31
C VAL A 207 -9.24 57.00 -0.65
N ARG A 208 -8.77 56.58 -1.83
CA ARG A 208 -8.28 57.49 -2.89
C ARG A 208 -9.42 58.26 -3.57
N SER A 209 -10.56 57.61 -3.79
CA SER A 209 -11.76 58.29 -4.35
C SER A 209 -12.35 59.33 -3.38
N GLY A 210 -12.33 59.04 -2.06
CA GLY A 210 -12.75 60.03 -1.05
C GLY A 210 -11.79 61.23 -0.94
N ARG A 211 -10.47 61.06 -1.23
CA ARG A 211 -9.52 62.19 -1.24
C ARG A 211 -9.55 62.98 -2.54
N MET A 212 -9.86 62.35 -3.70
CA MET A 212 -9.98 63.07 -4.97
C MET A 212 -11.20 64.01 -5.03
N LEU A 213 -12.30 63.72 -4.30
CA LEU A 213 -13.42 64.67 -4.20
C LEU A 213 -13.09 65.85 -3.28
N GLY A 214 -12.10 65.70 -2.36
CA GLY A 214 -11.61 66.80 -1.52
C GLY A 214 -10.56 67.68 -2.20
N GLU A 215 -9.81 67.17 -3.17
CA GLU A 215 -8.73 67.87 -3.86
C GLU A 215 -9.22 68.57 -5.14
N GLN A 216 -10.30 68.16 -5.79
CA GLN A 216 -10.89 68.83 -6.96
C GLN A 216 -11.52 70.21 -6.59
N VAL A 217 -11.68 70.52 -5.32
CA VAL A 217 -12.09 71.82 -4.86
C VAL A 217 -10.91 72.72 -4.55
N ARG A 218 -9.64 72.21 -4.50
CA ARG A 218 -8.45 73.01 -4.08
C ARG A 218 -7.44 73.27 -5.19
N THR A 219 -7.49 72.63 -6.36
CA THR A 219 -6.51 72.84 -7.45
C THR A 219 -7.10 73.50 -8.70
N ARG A 220 -7.99 74.55 -8.44
CA ARG A 220 -8.31 75.56 -9.47
C ARG A 220 -7.55 76.80 -9.30
N LEU A 221 -6.48 76.80 -8.49
CA LEU A 221 -5.53 77.89 -8.29
C LEU A 221 -4.11 77.25 -8.19
N ASP A 222 -3.38 77.18 -9.28
CA ASP A 222 -2.00 77.37 -9.52
C ASP A 222 -1.48 76.40 -10.61
N GLY A 223 -1.00 77.09 -11.65
CA GLY A 223 -0.41 76.48 -12.81
C GLY A 223 1.11 76.30 -12.66
N GLY A 224 1.70 75.45 -13.51
CA GLY A 224 3.16 75.60 -13.86
C GLY A 224 3.96 74.35 -13.93
N ASP A 225 4.24 73.97 -15.18
CA ASP A 225 5.48 73.38 -15.71
C ASP A 225 5.92 71.94 -15.48
N GLU A 226 6.07 71.22 -16.60
CA GLU A 226 6.76 69.97 -16.94
C GLU A 226 8.31 70.03 -16.86
N PRO A 227 9.08 69.06 -17.34
CA PRO A 227 9.22 67.62 -17.00
C PRO A 227 10.68 67.25 -16.69
N THR A 228 10.95 65.99 -16.30
CA THR A 228 12.17 65.30 -16.76
C THR A 228 12.14 63.77 -16.40
N LEU A 229 12.43 62.98 -17.42
CA LEU A 229 12.76 61.57 -17.39
C LEU A 229 14.11 61.30 -16.69
N ALA A 230 14.15 60.28 -15.84
CA ALA A 230 15.41 59.57 -15.53
C ALA A 230 15.16 58.07 -15.28
N ILE A 231 15.78 57.28 -16.12
CA ILE A 231 15.91 55.81 -16.04
C ILE A 231 17.08 55.46 -15.13
N ALA A 232 16.86 54.63 -14.11
CA ALA A 232 17.86 53.78 -13.46
C ALA A 232 17.07 52.85 -12.51
N GLY A 233 17.18 51.54 -12.47
CA GLY A 233 18.22 50.64 -12.68
C GLY A 233 18.06 49.55 -11.61
N ARG A 234 17.95 48.31 -12.00
CA ARG A 234 18.28 47.09 -11.26
C ARG A 234 18.05 47.05 -9.73
N GLY A 235 16.98 46.38 -9.30
CA GLY A 235 16.83 45.82 -7.96
C GLY A 235 16.79 44.30 -8.02
N GLY A 236 17.85 43.66 -7.54
CA GLY A 236 18.02 42.22 -7.56
C GLY A 236 16.99 41.49 -6.73
N VAL A 237 16.59 40.33 -7.24
CA VAL A 237 15.84 39.33 -6.51
C VAL A 237 16.80 38.72 -5.47
N SER A 238 16.59 39.07 -4.20
CA SER A 238 17.24 38.37 -3.08
C SER A 238 16.70 36.95 -3.04
N ALA A 239 17.53 36.01 -3.49
CA ALA A 239 17.32 34.58 -3.21
C ALA A 239 17.51 34.38 -1.71
N SER A 240 16.51 33.80 -1.03
CA SER A 240 16.68 33.34 0.32
C SER A 240 17.79 32.25 0.32
N PRO A 241 18.71 32.26 1.29
CA PRO A 241 19.72 31.21 1.39
C PRO A 241 19.06 29.84 1.53
N PRO A 242 19.69 28.78 1.01
CA PRO A 242 19.18 27.41 1.24
C PRO A 242 19.20 27.12 2.75
N LEU A 243 18.09 26.53 3.24
CA LEU A 243 17.95 26.05 4.62
C LEU A 243 19.08 25.06 4.92
N ASP A 244 19.92 25.35 5.89
CA ASP A 244 20.92 24.44 6.41
C ASP A 244 20.26 23.61 7.53
N GLY A 245 20.01 22.34 7.23
CA GLY A 245 19.34 21.43 8.16
C GLY A 245 20.06 21.26 9.51
N ALA A 246 21.35 21.54 9.58
CA ALA A 246 22.14 21.46 10.80
C ALA A 246 21.94 22.68 11.72
N GLU A 247 21.65 23.87 11.15
CA GLU A 247 21.35 25.07 11.93
C GLU A 247 19.87 25.12 12.38
N ASP A 248 18.94 24.63 11.53
CA ASP A 248 17.51 24.67 11.82
C ASP A 248 17.02 23.54 12.73
N PHE A 249 17.76 22.42 12.80
CA PHE A 249 17.42 21.24 13.61
C PHE A 249 18.65 20.62 14.29
N PRO A 250 19.30 21.31 15.25
CA PRO A 250 20.53 20.85 15.87
C PRO A 250 20.38 19.51 16.62
N ASP A 251 19.19 19.18 17.10
CA ASP A 251 18.95 17.95 17.87
C ASP A 251 18.95 16.66 17.01
N LEU A 252 18.88 16.79 15.69
CA LEU A 252 18.88 15.66 14.75
C LEU A 252 20.28 15.31 14.22
N PHE A 253 21.28 16.17 14.45
CA PHE A 253 22.64 16.04 13.92
C PHE A 253 23.69 15.95 15.02
N THR A 254 23.39 15.25 16.14
CA THR A 254 24.42 14.90 17.11
C THR A 254 25.38 13.88 16.49
N THR A 255 26.48 14.39 15.98
CA THR A 255 27.65 13.60 15.63
C THR A 255 28.14 12.86 16.87
N THR A 256 28.35 11.56 16.75
CA THR A 256 29.08 10.70 17.69
C THR A 256 30.43 11.32 18.07
N GLY A 257 30.45 12.02 19.17
CA GLY A 257 31.66 12.51 19.79
C GLY A 257 31.66 12.07 21.26
N THR A 258 32.53 11.08 21.55
CA THR A 258 33.13 10.79 22.86
C THR A 258 32.28 11.06 24.10
N LEU A 259 31.83 9.99 24.73
CA LEU A 259 31.30 9.98 26.09
C LEU A 259 32.22 10.82 27.02
N PRO A 260 31.69 11.74 27.80
CA PRO A 260 32.51 12.42 28.81
C PRO A 260 32.96 11.41 29.85
N ARG A 261 34.28 11.31 30.04
CA ARG A 261 34.91 10.60 31.18
C ARG A 261 34.39 11.23 32.48
N SER A 262 33.79 10.43 33.34
CA SER A 262 33.50 10.80 34.72
C SER A 262 34.78 11.29 35.41
N PRO A 263 34.77 12.38 36.18
CA PRO A 263 35.92 12.81 36.94
C PRO A 263 36.22 11.78 38.02
N ALA A 264 37.49 11.45 38.14
CA ALA A 264 38.03 10.61 39.20
C ALA A 264 37.76 11.24 40.55
N LEU A 265 37.09 10.49 41.44
CA LEU A 265 36.98 10.83 42.86
C LEU A 265 38.35 10.77 43.47
N GLY A 266 38.87 11.92 43.97
CA GLY A 266 40.00 12.00 44.86
C GLY A 266 39.59 11.53 46.24
N PRO A 267 40.58 11.21 47.16
CA PRO A 267 40.27 10.62 48.46
C PRO A 267 39.51 11.60 49.37
N ALA A 268 38.42 11.11 49.96
CA ALA A 268 37.61 11.84 50.90
C ALA A 268 38.29 11.91 52.27
N ASP A 269 38.43 13.12 52.83
CA ASP A 269 38.75 13.36 54.23
C ASP A 269 37.54 12.98 55.09
N ASP A 270 37.82 12.13 56.07
CA ASP A 270 36.92 11.82 57.19
C ASP A 270 36.77 13.07 58.11
N ASN A 271 35.59 13.65 58.16
CA ASN A 271 35.00 14.33 59.29
C ASN A 271 33.77 15.17 58.86
N ASP A 272 32.62 14.55 58.95
CA ASP A 272 31.39 15.21 59.37
C ASP A 272 30.22 14.19 59.21
N ALA A 273 29.91 13.54 60.33
CA ALA A 273 28.74 12.71 60.44
C ALA A 273 27.63 13.49 61.17
N PRO A 274 26.45 13.67 60.59
CA PRO A 274 25.27 14.03 61.35
C PRO A 274 24.58 12.79 61.95
N GLU A 275 24.25 12.90 63.21
CA GLU A 275 23.59 11.94 64.10
C GLU A 275 22.35 11.28 63.49
N ARG A 276 22.24 9.97 63.60
CA ARG A 276 21.04 9.20 63.33
C ARG A 276 20.09 9.26 64.55
N PRO A 277 18.78 9.51 64.37
CA PRO A 277 17.79 9.33 65.45
C PRO A 277 17.62 7.82 65.71
N SER A 278 17.54 7.50 66.99
CA SER A 278 17.39 6.19 67.57
C SER A 278 16.17 5.43 67.08
N ALA A 279 16.39 4.17 66.73
CA ALA A 279 15.38 3.20 66.37
C ALA A 279 14.42 2.91 67.56
N ASP A 280 13.16 3.16 67.34
CA ASP A 280 12.08 2.72 68.20
C ASP A 280 11.70 1.26 67.89
N ARG A 281 11.62 0.45 68.95
CA ARG A 281 11.37 -0.98 68.92
C ARG A 281 9.95 -1.23 68.39
N ARG A 282 9.80 -1.84 67.23
CA ARG A 282 8.53 -2.42 66.81
C ARG A 282 8.57 -3.96 66.97
N GLU A 283 7.55 -4.43 67.65
CA GLU A 283 7.29 -5.86 67.92
C GLU A 283 7.17 -6.69 66.64
N PRO A 284 7.44 -8.02 66.64
CA PRO A 284 7.36 -8.85 65.48
C PRO A 284 5.91 -9.10 65.05
N VAL A 285 5.55 -8.61 63.87
CA VAL A 285 4.31 -8.94 63.19
C VAL A 285 4.42 -10.37 62.69
N THR A 286 3.50 -11.23 63.12
CA THR A 286 3.27 -12.61 62.70
C THR A 286 3.31 -12.75 61.18
N ALA A 287 3.99 -13.79 60.74
CA ALA A 287 4.19 -14.17 59.35
C ALA A 287 2.85 -14.19 58.57
N ARG A 288 2.68 -13.22 57.65
CA ARG A 288 1.72 -13.34 56.58
C ARG A 288 2.24 -14.46 55.67
N GLU A 289 1.39 -15.44 55.36
CA GLU A 289 1.62 -16.46 54.35
C GLU A 289 2.21 -15.84 53.11
N ALA A 290 3.37 -16.34 52.72
CA ALA A 290 4.03 -15.95 51.51
C ALA A 290 3.09 -16.31 50.35
N PHE A 291 2.64 -15.29 49.60
CA PHE A 291 1.98 -15.46 48.33
C PHE A 291 2.97 -16.21 47.39
N VAL A 292 2.73 -17.50 47.22
CA VAL A 292 3.42 -18.29 46.21
C VAL A 292 2.83 -17.82 44.87
N PRO A 293 3.59 -17.12 44.04
CA PRO A 293 3.07 -16.81 42.70
C PRO A 293 2.74 -18.13 42.01
N SER A 294 1.49 -18.29 41.56
CA SER A 294 1.09 -19.37 40.68
C SER A 294 2.06 -19.38 39.51
N VAL A 295 2.90 -20.40 39.45
CA VAL A 295 3.82 -20.61 38.32
C VAL A 295 2.92 -20.90 37.13
N ALA A 296 2.78 -19.93 36.22
CA ALA A 296 2.16 -20.16 34.93
C ALA A 296 2.85 -21.38 34.28
N PRO A 297 2.11 -22.24 33.60
CA PRO A 297 2.71 -23.42 32.93
C PRO A 297 3.85 -22.93 32.03
N PRO A 298 4.96 -23.69 31.94
CA PRO A 298 6.10 -23.28 31.12
C PRO A 298 5.64 -23.03 29.68
N VAL A 299 5.92 -21.85 29.16
CA VAL A 299 5.66 -21.50 27.76
C VAL A 299 6.65 -22.31 26.91
N GLU A 300 6.16 -23.15 26.01
CA GLU A 300 6.97 -23.90 25.06
C GLU A 300 6.75 -23.36 23.64
N THR A 301 7.78 -23.50 22.78
CA THR A 301 7.61 -23.23 21.34
C THR A 301 6.57 -24.17 20.77
N LEU A 302 5.66 -23.65 19.94
CA LEU A 302 4.66 -24.48 19.24
C LEU A 302 5.36 -25.46 18.29
N ILE A 303 6.51 -25.09 17.77
CA ILE A 303 7.33 -25.91 16.89
C ILE A 303 8.54 -26.41 17.70
N PRO A 304 8.55 -27.67 18.16
CA PRO A 304 9.63 -28.20 18.96
C PRO A 304 10.95 -28.27 18.17
N PRO A 305 12.09 -28.13 18.82
CA PRO A 305 13.37 -28.27 18.15
C PRO A 305 13.54 -29.70 17.59
N PRO A 306 14.16 -29.83 16.41
CA PRO A 306 14.31 -31.11 15.72
C PRO A 306 15.16 -32.08 16.52
N ASN A 307 14.99 -33.37 16.24
CA ASN A 307 15.72 -34.43 16.92
C ASN A 307 17.14 -34.58 16.34
N PRO A 308 18.24 -34.28 17.05
CA PRO A 308 19.61 -34.30 16.54
C PRO A 308 20.17 -35.70 16.27
N GLN A 309 19.44 -36.80 16.51
CA GLN A 309 19.94 -38.14 16.29
C GLN A 309 20.17 -38.52 14.82
N ARG A 310 19.78 -37.64 13.87
CA ARG A 310 19.82 -37.92 12.43
C ARG A 310 20.95 -37.24 11.70
N GLY A 311 22.08 -37.01 12.15
CA GLY A 311 23.31 -36.50 11.45
C GLY A 311 23.13 -36.10 9.97
N TYR A 312 22.22 -35.16 9.69
CA TYR A 312 21.89 -34.68 8.33
C TYR A 312 23.11 -34.13 7.60
N ARG A 313 23.24 -34.46 6.31
CA ARG A 313 24.32 -33.97 5.44
C ARG A 313 23.75 -33.23 4.22
N PRO A 314 24.15 -31.98 3.99
CA PRO A 314 23.74 -31.23 2.79
C PRO A 314 24.18 -31.96 1.51
N PRO A 315 23.42 -31.81 0.41
CA PRO A 315 23.79 -32.37 -0.89
C PRO A 315 25.06 -31.72 -1.44
N SER A 316 25.81 -32.48 -2.27
CA SER A 316 26.98 -31.96 -2.93
C SER A 316 26.61 -30.90 -3.98
N HIS A 317 27.38 -29.84 -4.05
CA HIS A 317 27.26 -28.80 -5.09
C HIS A 317 27.47 -29.33 -6.51
N ASN A 318 28.07 -30.52 -6.65
CA ASN A 318 28.27 -31.17 -7.94
C ASN A 318 26.96 -31.64 -8.62
N LEU A 319 25.83 -31.58 -7.88
CA LEU A 319 24.52 -31.81 -8.47
C LEU A 319 24.10 -30.68 -9.41
N LEU A 320 24.70 -29.51 -9.29
CA LEU A 320 24.38 -28.36 -10.15
C LEU A 320 25.17 -28.41 -11.45
N LYS A 321 24.46 -28.24 -12.55
CA LYS A 321 25.05 -28.10 -13.90
C LYS A 321 25.63 -26.70 -14.05
N ARG A 322 26.77 -26.62 -14.74
CA ARG A 322 27.42 -25.37 -15.09
C ARG A 322 27.21 -25.04 -16.57
N SER A 323 27.13 -23.76 -16.88
CA SER A 323 27.08 -23.33 -18.29
C SER A 323 28.43 -23.62 -18.97
N THR A 324 28.38 -23.82 -20.26
CA THR A 324 29.60 -24.08 -21.09
C THR A 324 30.43 -22.83 -21.36
N GLY A 325 30.31 -21.79 -20.53
CA GLY A 325 31.03 -20.53 -20.57
C GLY A 325 30.18 -19.35 -21.05
N ALA A 326 30.36 -18.20 -20.39
CA ALA A 326 29.74 -16.95 -20.79
C ALA A 326 30.27 -16.53 -22.18
N LYS A 327 29.38 -16.49 -23.17
CA LYS A 327 29.75 -15.90 -24.48
C LYS A 327 29.69 -14.37 -24.30
N THR A 328 30.86 -13.76 -24.16
CA THR A 328 31.00 -12.29 -24.24
C THR A 328 30.62 -11.85 -25.65
N GLN A 329 29.90 -10.74 -25.76
CA GLN A 329 29.56 -10.19 -27.09
C GLN A 329 30.84 -9.86 -27.88
N PRO A 330 30.88 -10.10 -29.19
CA PRO A 330 32.04 -9.73 -29.99
C PRO A 330 32.33 -8.22 -29.88
N ALA A 331 33.58 -7.86 -29.72
CA ALA A 331 34.00 -6.46 -29.62
C ALA A 331 33.54 -5.60 -30.80
N SER A 332 33.59 -6.18 -32.02
CA SER A 332 33.12 -5.54 -33.24
C SER A 332 31.63 -5.13 -33.20
N LEU A 333 30.79 -5.95 -32.59
CA LEU A 333 29.37 -5.65 -32.43
C LEU A 333 29.14 -4.52 -31.40
N ILE A 334 29.92 -4.52 -30.35
CA ILE A 334 29.88 -3.45 -29.33
C ILE A 334 30.29 -2.13 -29.97
N GLU A 335 31.37 -2.10 -30.72
CA GLU A 335 31.86 -0.92 -31.46
C GLU A 335 30.86 -0.43 -32.50
N GLU A 336 30.26 -1.33 -33.26
CA GLU A 336 29.27 -0.99 -34.28
C GLU A 336 28.04 -0.34 -33.63
N THR A 337 27.54 -0.93 -32.53
CA THR A 337 26.39 -0.41 -31.80
C THR A 337 26.70 0.94 -31.15
N SER A 338 27.90 1.10 -30.59
CA SER A 338 28.39 2.37 -30.02
C SER A 338 28.40 3.49 -31.06
N ARG A 339 28.95 3.20 -32.28
CA ARG A 339 28.96 4.15 -33.37
C ARG A 339 27.55 4.56 -33.79
N ARG A 340 26.65 3.58 -34.01
CA ARG A 340 25.25 3.84 -34.38
C ARG A 340 24.51 4.67 -33.35
N LEU A 341 24.74 4.44 -32.02
CA LEU A 341 24.18 5.23 -30.95
C LEU A 341 24.60 6.71 -31.05
N VAL A 342 25.91 6.96 -31.22
CA VAL A 342 26.47 8.33 -31.35
C VAL A 342 25.96 9.02 -32.60
N GLU A 343 25.96 8.35 -33.76
CA GLU A 343 25.45 8.89 -35.02
C GLU A 343 23.96 9.26 -34.90
N THR A 344 23.14 8.35 -34.33
CA THR A 344 21.71 8.60 -34.16
C THR A 344 21.44 9.78 -33.22
N LEU A 345 22.12 9.84 -32.09
CA LEU A 345 22.00 10.98 -31.17
C LEU A 345 22.44 12.30 -31.85
N GLY A 346 23.52 12.24 -32.68
CA GLY A 346 23.99 13.38 -33.48
C GLY A 346 22.94 13.88 -34.47
N HIS A 347 22.19 13.00 -35.16
CA HIS A 347 21.09 13.38 -36.05
C HIS A 347 19.98 14.12 -35.35
N PHE A 348 19.72 13.83 -34.04
CA PHE A 348 18.76 14.55 -33.20
C PHE A 348 19.36 15.75 -32.45
N GLY A 349 20.59 16.15 -32.81
CA GLY A 349 21.26 17.32 -32.21
C GLY A 349 21.72 17.10 -30.77
N VAL A 350 21.93 15.85 -30.36
CA VAL A 350 22.50 15.45 -29.06
C VAL A 350 23.94 15.00 -29.27
N GLN A 351 24.90 15.81 -28.82
CA GLN A 351 26.30 15.43 -28.84
C GLN A 351 26.61 14.54 -27.63
N ALA A 352 27.03 13.33 -27.89
CA ALA A 352 27.38 12.32 -26.87
C ALA A 352 28.56 11.46 -27.35
N GLU A 353 29.31 10.93 -26.41
CA GLU A 353 30.42 9.99 -26.66
C GLU A 353 30.21 8.74 -25.79
N VAL A 354 30.47 7.55 -26.34
CA VAL A 354 30.47 6.32 -25.57
C VAL A 354 31.81 6.20 -24.84
N THR A 355 31.75 6.32 -23.52
CA THR A 355 32.96 6.25 -22.68
C THR A 355 33.26 4.84 -22.24
N ASP A 356 32.25 3.98 -22.12
CA ASP A 356 32.40 2.57 -21.70
C ASP A 356 31.23 1.73 -22.21
N ALA A 357 31.42 0.43 -22.36
CA ALA A 357 30.40 -0.53 -22.74
C ALA A 357 30.49 -1.79 -21.86
N VAL A 358 29.58 -1.91 -20.91
CA VAL A 358 29.51 -3.04 -19.98
C VAL A 358 28.62 -4.12 -20.56
N SER A 359 29.21 -5.24 -20.99
CA SER A 359 28.48 -6.36 -21.59
C SER A 359 28.06 -7.36 -20.53
N GLY A 360 26.75 -7.44 -20.26
CA GLY A 360 26.14 -8.45 -19.39
C GLY A 360 25.63 -9.67 -20.17
N PRO A 361 24.96 -10.61 -19.48
CA PRO A 361 24.50 -11.86 -20.10
C PRO A 361 23.36 -11.65 -21.10
N ARG A 362 22.51 -10.64 -20.92
CA ARG A 362 21.36 -10.37 -21.80
C ARG A 362 21.33 -8.99 -22.38
N VAL A 363 21.97 -8.03 -21.73
CA VAL A 363 22.03 -6.65 -22.18
C VAL A 363 23.46 -6.14 -22.12
N THR A 364 23.79 -5.24 -23.04
CA THR A 364 25.01 -4.42 -23.00
C THR A 364 24.60 -2.99 -22.62
N ARG A 365 25.21 -2.43 -21.59
CA ARG A 365 25.01 -1.05 -21.19
C ARG A 365 26.10 -0.18 -21.79
N TYR A 366 25.71 0.73 -22.66
CA TYR A 366 26.56 1.76 -23.23
C TYR A 366 26.51 3.00 -22.34
N GLU A 367 27.65 3.46 -21.84
CA GLU A 367 27.75 4.61 -20.98
C GLU A 367 28.10 5.86 -21.82
N LEU A 368 27.19 6.82 -21.86
CA LEU A 368 27.27 7.99 -22.69
C LEU A 368 27.65 9.24 -21.85
N ALA A 369 28.78 9.85 -22.16
CA ALA A 369 29.10 11.19 -21.70
C ALA A 369 28.42 12.19 -22.64
N LEU A 370 27.69 13.15 -22.08
CA LEU A 370 26.99 14.18 -22.83
C LEU A 370 27.84 15.45 -22.89
N ALA A 371 27.82 16.14 -24.05
CA ALA A 371 28.50 17.43 -24.16
C ALA A 371 27.93 18.44 -23.15
N PRO A 372 28.76 19.37 -22.62
CA PRO A 372 28.35 20.40 -21.66
C PRO A 372 27.13 21.18 -22.18
N GLY A 373 26.12 21.38 -21.28
CA GLY A 373 24.87 22.06 -21.64
C GLY A 373 23.80 21.16 -22.25
N THR A 374 24.07 19.90 -22.53
CA THR A 374 23.06 18.96 -23.01
C THR A 374 22.19 18.45 -21.87
N LYS A 375 20.86 18.66 -21.98
CA LYS A 375 19.91 18.18 -20.98
C LYS A 375 19.75 16.65 -21.08
N VAL A 376 19.89 15.94 -19.96
CA VAL A 376 19.68 14.47 -19.86
C VAL A 376 18.31 14.04 -20.40
N SER A 377 17.27 14.86 -20.18
CA SER A 377 15.92 14.58 -20.67
C SER A 377 15.80 14.51 -22.20
N ARG A 378 16.73 15.10 -22.97
CA ARG A 378 16.74 14.98 -24.43
C ARG A 378 17.09 13.54 -24.86
N VAL A 379 18.02 12.90 -24.14
CA VAL A 379 18.38 11.49 -24.42
C VAL A 379 17.24 10.55 -24.04
N THR A 380 16.64 10.75 -22.88
CA THR A 380 15.53 9.87 -22.42
C THR A 380 14.29 9.99 -23.29
N ALA A 381 14.07 11.13 -23.94
CA ALA A 381 12.96 11.32 -24.89
C ALA A 381 13.17 10.59 -26.21
N LEU A 382 14.42 10.28 -26.60
CA LEU A 382 14.77 9.61 -27.85
C LEU A 382 14.80 8.07 -27.73
N ARG A 383 14.22 7.49 -26.67
CA ARG A 383 14.25 6.03 -26.43
C ARG A 383 13.75 5.25 -27.65
N ASP A 384 12.59 5.62 -28.18
CA ASP A 384 11.92 4.91 -29.26
C ASP A 384 12.64 5.13 -30.61
N ASP A 385 13.21 6.33 -30.83
CA ASP A 385 14.03 6.66 -31.99
C ASP A 385 15.34 5.86 -32.00
N LEU A 386 15.98 5.71 -30.83
CA LEU A 386 17.17 4.87 -30.66
C LEU A 386 16.84 3.39 -30.89
N ALA A 387 15.70 2.90 -30.38
CA ALA A 387 15.27 1.53 -30.62
C ALA A 387 15.07 1.24 -32.12
N TYR A 388 14.45 2.19 -32.83
CA TYR A 388 14.27 2.09 -34.29
C TYR A 388 15.61 2.11 -35.02
N ALA A 389 16.49 3.05 -34.73
CA ALA A 389 17.77 3.20 -35.42
C ALA A 389 18.72 2.00 -35.21
N LEU A 390 18.68 1.39 -34.02
CA LEU A 390 19.44 0.20 -33.69
C LEU A 390 18.79 -1.10 -34.18
N ALA A 391 17.59 -1.03 -34.76
CA ALA A 391 16.76 -2.19 -35.08
C ALA A 391 16.64 -3.14 -33.84
N ALA A 392 16.46 -2.54 -32.65
CA ALA A 392 16.42 -3.30 -31.43
C ALA A 392 15.18 -4.22 -31.43
N ARG A 393 15.40 -5.48 -31.05
CA ARG A 393 14.31 -6.47 -30.98
C ARG A 393 13.39 -6.24 -29.79
N GLU A 394 13.91 -5.57 -28.77
CA GLU A 394 13.28 -5.35 -27.49
C GLU A 394 13.40 -3.86 -27.12
N GLU A 395 12.64 -3.41 -26.13
CA GLU A 395 12.69 -2.04 -25.66
C GLU A 395 14.08 -1.68 -25.11
N ILE A 396 14.55 -0.48 -25.47
CA ILE A 396 15.79 0.10 -24.92
C ILE A 396 15.44 0.73 -23.57
N ARG A 397 16.25 0.41 -22.54
CA ARG A 397 16.13 1.05 -21.23
C ARG A 397 17.21 2.11 -21.07
N ILE A 398 16.83 3.32 -20.65
CA ILE A 398 17.75 4.43 -20.41
C ILE A 398 17.82 4.72 -18.92
N ILE A 399 19.03 4.70 -18.36
CA ILE A 399 19.34 5.06 -16.97
C ILE A 399 20.03 6.42 -16.97
N ALA A 400 19.37 7.40 -16.42
CA ALA A 400 19.84 8.77 -16.52
C ALA A 400 19.63 9.59 -15.23
N PRO A 401 20.72 9.89 -14.50
CA PRO A 401 22.11 9.46 -14.71
C PRO A 401 22.38 8.04 -14.19
N ILE A 402 23.52 7.45 -14.60
CA ILE A 402 24.03 6.24 -13.95
C ILE A 402 24.47 6.61 -12.53
N PRO A 403 24.01 5.87 -11.49
CA PRO A 403 24.35 6.17 -10.11
C PRO A 403 25.88 6.17 -9.87
N GLY A 404 26.40 7.29 -9.39
CA GLY A 404 27.84 7.46 -9.11
C GLY A 404 28.71 7.83 -10.32
N LYS A 405 28.10 8.00 -11.53
CA LYS A 405 28.81 8.41 -12.75
C LYS A 405 28.13 9.63 -13.40
N GLN A 406 28.91 10.51 -14.01
CA GLN A 406 28.40 11.60 -14.84
C GLN A 406 28.11 11.11 -16.27
N ALA A 407 27.35 10.05 -16.39
CA ALA A 407 27.05 9.40 -17.65
C ALA A 407 25.56 8.95 -17.70
N VAL A 408 25.07 8.80 -18.91
CA VAL A 408 23.75 8.21 -19.21
C VAL A 408 23.98 6.79 -19.72
N GLY A 409 23.32 5.81 -19.12
CA GLY A 409 23.38 4.41 -19.56
C GLY A 409 22.25 4.09 -20.51
N VAL A 410 22.60 3.55 -21.68
CA VAL A 410 21.67 2.98 -22.67
C VAL A 410 21.86 1.48 -22.67
N GLU A 411 20.85 0.76 -22.18
CA GLU A 411 20.85 -0.71 -22.14
C GLU A 411 20.18 -1.26 -23.38
N VAL A 412 20.96 -1.99 -24.19
CA VAL A 412 20.52 -2.62 -25.45
C VAL A 412 20.55 -4.14 -25.27
N ALA A 413 19.49 -4.84 -25.68
CA ALA A 413 19.42 -6.29 -25.63
C ALA A 413 20.48 -6.95 -26.53
N ASN A 414 21.16 -7.94 -26.00
CA ASN A 414 22.16 -8.70 -26.74
C ASN A 414 21.51 -9.59 -27.82
N PRO A 415 22.03 -9.67 -29.00
CA PRO A 415 21.52 -10.58 -30.04
C PRO A 415 21.54 -12.04 -29.59
N THR A 416 22.56 -12.42 -28.82
CA THR A 416 22.71 -13.76 -28.24
C THR A 416 22.73 -13.63 -26.73
N ALA A 417 21.69 -14.14 -26.05
CA ALA A 417 21.61 -14.18 -24.61
C ALA A 417 22.43 -15.36 -24.05
N THR A 418 23.10 -15.13 -22.94
CA THR A 418 23.80 -16.18 -22.18
C THR A 418 22.96 -16.59 -20.98
N MET A 419 22.74 -17.91 -20.81
CA MET A 419 22.05 -18.44 -19.64
C MET A 419 23.02 -18.45 -18.45
N VAL A 420 22.56 -17.97 -17.33
CA VAL A 420 23.28 -18.00 -16.04
C VAL A 420 22.70 -19.14 -15.22
N THR A 421 23.49 -20.18 -14.94
CA THR A 421 23.04 -21.31 -14.13
C THR A 421 23.39 -21.10 -12.65
N LEU A 422 22.61 -21.72 -11.76
CA LEU A 422 22.91 -21.67 -10.32
C LEU A 422 24.30 -22.27 -10.01
N GLY A 423 24.71 -23.30 -10.77
CA GLY A 423 26.02 -23.92 -10.63
C GLY A 423 27.21 -23.01 -10.97
N ASP A 424 27.01 -21.99 -11.83
CA ASP A 424 28.05 -21.00 -12.14
C ASP A 424 28.33 -20.09 -10.95
N LEU A 425 27.28 -19.78 -10.15
CA LEU A 425 27.35 -18.85 -9.02
C LEU A 425 27.84 -19.51 -7.73
N PHE A 426 27.72 -20.82 -7.61
CA PHE A 426 27.96 -21.54 -6.35
C PHE A 426 29.44 -21.67 -5.96
N ARG A 427 30.35 -21.02 -6.68
CA ARG A 427 31.80 -21.06 -6.41
C ARG A 427 32.23 -20.11 -5.30
N ASP A 428 31.56 -18.98 -5.18
CA ASP A 428 32.06 -17.81 -4.46
C ASP A 428 31.14 -17.45 -3.28
N PHE A 429 30.70 -18.45 -2.50
CA PHE A 429 29.95 -18.16 -1.29
C PHE A 429 30.85 -17.49 -0.26
N PRO A 430 30.41 -16.39 0.38
CA PRO A 430 31.13 -15.80 1.48
C PRO A 430 31.35 -16.83 2.61
N GLU A 431 32.54 -16.92 3.18
CA GLU A 431 32.89 -17.89 4.24
C GLU A 431 31.92 -17.82 5.44
N ASN A 432 31.41 -16.63 5.74
CA ASN A 432 30.46 -16.37 6.83
C ASN A 432 28.99 -16.39 6.39
N ALA A 433 28.66 -17.03 5.28
CA ALA A 433 27.30 -17.09 4.77
C ALA A 433 26.38 -17.86 5.73
N GLY A 434 25.33 -17.21 6.21
CA GLY A 434 24.30 -17.83 7.06
C GLY A 434 23.47 -18.87 6.30
N PRO A 435 22.66 -19.68 7.00
CA PRO A 435 21.87 -20.75 6.40
C PRO A 435 20.84 -20.25 5.39
N LEU A 436 20.35 -19.02 5.52
CA LEU A 436 19.33 -18.41 4.67
C LEU A 436 19.88 -17.54 3.55
N MET A 437 21.19 -17.69 3.22
CA MET A 437 21.77 -17.00 2.07
C MET A 437 21.50 -17.78 0.80
N SER A 438 21.02 -17.08 -0.24
CA SER A 438 20.69 -17.65 -1.54
C SER A 438 21.23 -16.80 -2.67
N TRP A 439 21.65 -17.43 -3.78
CA TRP A 439 22.03 -16.73 -4.99
C TRP A 439 20.82 -16.25 -5.77
N LEU A 440 20.82 -14.99 -6.20
CA LEU A 440 19.78 -14.44 -7.08
C LEU A 440 20.18 -14.52 -8.56
N GLY A 441 21.45 -14.25 -8.87
CA GLY A 441 21.90 -14.13 -10.23
C GLY A 441 23.16 -13.29 -10.36
N ILE A 442 23.39 -12.70 -11.54
CA ILE A 442 24.49 -11.77 -11.79
C ILE A 442 23.96 -10.40 -12.23
N ASP A 443 24.70 -9.36 -11.92
CA ASP A 443 24.44 -8.00 -12.41
C ASP A 443 24.95 -7.80 -13.85
N ILE A 444 24.72 -6.62 -14.42
CA ILE A 444 25.18 -6.29 -15.78
C ILE A 444 26.71 -6.33 -15.86
N GLY A 445 27.41 -6.07 -14.77
CA GLY A 445 28.87 -6.13 -14.70
C GLY A 445 29.44 -7.55 -14.57
N GLY A 446 28.59 -8.59 -14.48
CA GLY A 446 29.00 -9.98 -14.28
C GLY A 446 29.23 -10.36 -12.84
N SER A 447 29.00 -9.46 -11.86
CA SER A 447 29.17 -9.75 -10.44
C SER A 447 28.00 -10.56 -9.91
N ALA A 448 28.32 -11.63 -9.15
CA ALA A 448 27.29 -12.45 -8.51
C ALA A 448 26.57 -11.69 -7.38
N VAL A 449 25.26 -11.77 -7.35
CA VAL A 449 24.40 -11.11 -6.36
C VAL A 449 23.63 -12.15 -5.57
N TYR A 450 23.63 -12.00 -4.26
CA TYR A 450 22.95 -12.89 -3.32
C TYR A 450 21.93 -12.16 -2.45
N LEU A 451 20.96 -12.90 -1.97
CA LEU A 451 19.97 -12.53 -0.98
C LEU A 451 20.35 -13.15 0.36
N ASP A 452 20.44 -12.34 1.41
CA ASP A 452 20.59 -12.81 2.79
C ASP A 452 19.30 -12.51 3.56
N LEU A 453 18.45 -13.51 3.75
CA LEU A 453 17.18 -13.35 4.47
C LEU A 453 17.36 -13.03 5.96
N ALA A 454 18.51 -13.26 6.55
CA ALA A 454 18.77 -12.81 7.91
C ALA A 454 18.94 -11.28 7.99
N ARG A 455 19.46 -10.66 6.93
CA ARG A 455 19.62 -9.21 6.80
C ARG A 455 18.42 -8.54 6.14
N MET A 456 17.84 -9.19 5.14
CA MET A 456 16.65 -8.77 4.40
C MET A 456 15.49 -9.74 4.72
N PRO A 457 14.87 -9.65 5.91
CA PRO A 457 14.08 -10.72 6.50
C PRO A 457 12.86 -11.14 5.68
N HIS A 458 12.35 -10.26 4.86
CA HIS A 458 11.17 -10.49 4.04
C HIS A 458 11.40 -9.91 2.65
N ILE A 459 10.95 -10.62 1.64
CA ILE A 459 11.07 -10.21 0.25
C ILE A 459 9.75 -10.42 -0.50
N LEU A 460 9.42 -9.45 -1.35
CA LEU A 460 8.30 -9.51 -2.27
C LEU A 460 8.84 -9.74 -3.69
N ILE A 461 8.31 -10.73 -4.38
CA ILE A 461 8.71 -11.11 -5.74
C ILE A 461 7.49 -11.08 -6.64
N ALA A 462 7.50 -10.24 -7.68
CA ALA A 462 6.37 -10.14 -8.59
C ALA A 462 6.81 -10.19 -10.06
N GLY A 463 5.92 -10.66 -10.94
CA GLY A 463 6.16 -10.69 -12.38
C GLY A 463 5.09 -11.47 -13.11
N SER A 464 4.91 -11.18 -14.40
CA SER A 464 3.96 -11.90 -15.26
C SER A 464 4.33 -13.37 -15.43
N THR A 465 3.38 -14.19 -15.88
CA THR A 465 3.63 -15.63 -16.12
C THR A 465 4.74 -15.82 -17.15
N GLY A 466 5.67 -16.75 -16.90
CA GLY A 466 6.77 -17.07 -17.81
C GLY A 466 7.95 -16.09 -17.78
N THR A 467 7.98 -15.08 -16.92
CA THR A 467 9.05 -14.08 -16.85
C THR A 467 10.25 -14.50 -16.01
N GLY A 468 10.14 -15.57 -15.23
CA GLY A 468 11.23 -16.11 -14.38
C GLY A 468 10.96 -16.14 -12.89
N LYS A 469 9.75 -15.74 -12.43
CA LYS A 469 9.37 -15.75 -11.00
C LYS A 469 9.59 -17.12 -10.35
N SER A 470 9.00 -18.18 -10.92
CA SER A 470 9.07 -19.54 -10.36
C SER A 470 10.50 -20.08 -10.38
N VAL A 471 11.28 -19.77 -11.42
CA VAL A 471 12.70 -20.15 -11.49
C VAL A 471 13.50 -19.47 -10.39
N CYS A 472 13.21 -18.20 -10.10
CA CYS A 472 13.85 -17.47 -8.98
C CYS A 472 13.50 -18.08 -7.61
N LEU A 473 12.22 -18.43 -7.38
CA LEU A 473 11.80 -19.12 -6.15
C LEU A 473 12.54 -20.45 -5.98
N ASN A 474 12.64 -21.23 -7.04
CA ASN A 474 13.36 -22.48 -7.07
C ASN A 474 14.87 -22.29 -6.86
N ALA A 475 15.47 -21.24 -7.44
CA ALA A 475 16.88 -20.91 -7.23
C ALA A 475 17.15 -20.52 -5.75
N ILE A 476 16.25 -19.79 -5.11
CA ILE A 476 16.31 -19.46 -3.68
C ILE A 476 16.24 -20.72 -2.83
N LEU A 477 15.23 -21.57 -3.05
CA LEU A 477 15.05 -22.83 -2.29
C LEU A 477 16.20 -23.79 -2.51
N ALA A 478 16.66 -24.00 -3.74
CA ALA A 478 17.79 -24.86 -4.05
C ALA A 478 19.08 -24.36 -3.39
N SER A 479 19.35 -23.03 -3.44
CA SER A 479 20.52 -22.43 -2.76
C SER A 479 20.52 -22.71 -1.26
N ILE A 480 19.36 -22.59 -0.62
CA ILE A 480 19.20 -22.80 0.82
C ILE A 480 19.36 -24.31 1.13
N LEU A 481 18.68 -25.19 0.39
CA LEU A 481 18.69 -26.64 0.61
C LEU A 481 20.06 -27.29 0.35
N LEU A 482 20.92 -26.68 -0.44
CA LEU A 482 22.32 -27.14 -0.65
C LEU A 482 23.22 -26.86 0.55
N ARG A 483 22.75 -26.13 1.58
CA ARG A 483 23.58 -25.65 2.69
C ARG A 483 22.97 -25.83 4.06
N SER A 484 21.66 -25.83 4.17
CA SER A 484 20.94 -25.83 5.44
C SER A 484 20.33 -27.19 5.72
N THR A 485 20.51 -27.68 6.94
CA THR A 485 19.87 -28.91 7.41
C THR A 485 18.49 -28.62 8.01
N PRO A 486 17.66 -29.63 8.25
CA PRO A 486 16.39 -29.47 8.97
C PRO A 486 16.57 -28.93 10.41
N ASP A 487 17.76 -29.04 10.97
CA ASP A 487 18.09 -28.52 12.29
C ASP A 487 18.35 -27.00 12.25
N ASP A 488 18.79 -26.48 11.09
CA ASP A 488 19.02 -25.05 10.87
C ASP A 488 17.75 -24.32 10.42
N LEU A 489 16.94 -25.02 9.58
CA LEU A 489 15.83 -24.42 8.86
C LEU A 489 14.62 -25.35 8.75
N ARG A 490 13.47 -24.85 9.08
CA ARG A 490 12.17 -25.44 8.76
C ARG A 490 11.42 -24.58 7.74
N MET A 491 10.60 -25.23 6.93
CA MET A 491 9.88 -24.55 5.83
C MET A 491 8.38 -24.80 5.87
N ILE A 492 7.64 -23.78 5.51
CA ILE A 492 6.22 -23.81 5.20
C ILE A 492 6.05 -23.30 3.78
N LEU A 493 5.58 -24.13 2.88
CA LEU A 493 5.41 -23.82 1.47
C LEU A 493 3.91 -23.76 1.14
N ILE A 494 3.48 -22.66 0.53
CA ILE A 494 2.09 -22.41 0.15
C ILE A 494 2.03 -22.25 -1.38
N ASP A 495 1.40 -23.22 -2.04
CA ASP A 495 1.21 -23.28 -3.49
C ASP A 495 -0.24 -23.63 -3.84
N PRO A 496 -1.08 -22.61 -4.12
CA PRO A 496 -2.49 -22.79 -4.48
C PRO A 496 -2.71 -23.65 -5.72
N LYS A 497 -1.74 -23.65 -6.63
CA LYS A 497 -1.86 -24.26 -7.96
C LYS A 497 -1.32 -25.67 -8.02
N LYS A 498 -0.58 -26.12 -7.02
CA LYS A 498 0.13 -27.43 -7.00
C LYS A 498 1.08 -27.65 -8.18
N VAL A 499 1.75 -26.62 -8.64
CA VAL A 499 2.59 -26.69 -9.83
C VAL A 499 4.04 -26.42 -9.53
N GLU A 500 4.32 -25.32 -8.81
CA GLU A 500 5.67 -24.78 -8.68
C GLU A 500 6.45 -25.40 -7.52
N LEU A 501 5.79 -25.72 -6.40
CA LEU A 501 6.44 -26.17 -5.17
C LEU A 501 6.22 -27.67 -4.86
N ASN A 502 5.51 -28.39 -5.69
CA ASN A 502 5.21 -29.80 -5.47
C ASN A 502 6.47 -30.70 -5.43
N HIS A 503 7.55 -30.26 -6.09
CA HIS A 503 8.84 -30.98 -6.10
C HIS A 503 9.49 -31.07 -4.71
N TYR A 504 9.10 -30.21 -3.75
CA TYR A 504 9.62 -30.19 -2.38
C TYR A 504 8.83 -31.05 -1.41
N GLU A 505 7.72 -31.67 -1.84
CA GLU A 505 6.91 -32.54 -0.96
C GLU A 505 7.77 -33.67 -0.39
N GLY A 506 7.62 -33.95 0.91
CA GLY A 506 8.28 -35.07 1.58
C GLY A 506 9.74 -34.84 2.01
N ILE A 507 10.32 -33.64 1.85
CA ILE A 507 11.64 -33.35 2.38
C ILE A 507 11.57 -33.07 3.90
N PRO A 508 12.61 -33.45 4.69
CA PRO A 508 12.57 -33.36 6.15
C PRO A 508 12.54 -31.91 6.70
N HIS A 509 12.71 -30.90 5.87
CA HIS A 509 12.61 -29.49 6.25
C HIS A 509 11.17 -29.01 6.41
N LEU A 510 10.18 -29.71 5.85
CA LEU A 510 8.79 -29.26 5.88
C LEU A 510 8.19 -29.40 7.27
N LEU A 511 7.44 -28.38 7.71
CA LEU A 511 6.62 -28.38 8.91
C LEU A 511 5.18 -28.83 8.61
N THR A 512 4.70 -28.55 7.41
CA THR A 512 3.38 -28.95 6.92
C THR A 512 3.53 -29.60 5.54
N PRO A 513 2.60 -30.41 5.06
CA PRO A 513 2.49 -30.69 3.63
C PRO A 513 2.48 -29.38 2.86
N VAL A 514 2.83 -29.38 1.57
CA VAL A 514 2.68 -28.18 0.74
C VAL A 514 1.23 -27.70 0.78
N VAL A 515 0.98 -26.52 1.33
CA VAL A 515 -0.36 -26.00 1.59
C VAL A 515 -1.01 -25.53 0.31
N THR A 516 -2.10 -26.16 -0.08
CA THR A 516 -2.80 -25.88 -1.34
C THR A 516 -4.19 -25.29 -1.15
N ASN A 517 -4.75 -25.44 0.08
CA ASN A 517 -6.03 -24.87 0.44
C ASN A 517 -5.83 -23.49 1.09
N MET A 518 -6.50 -22.47 0.57
CA MET A 518 -6.33 -21.09 1.03
C MET A 518 -6.85 -20.84 2.45
N LYS A 519 -7.86 -21.59 2.91
CA LYS A 519 -8.31 -21.52 4.31
C LYS A 519 -7.24 -22.03 5.25
N ASN A 520 -6.63 -23.17 4.90
CA ASN A 520 -5.51 -23.73 5.68
C ASN A 520 -4.29 -22.79 5.63
N ALA A 521 -4.05 -22.11 4.51
CA ALA A 521 -2.97 -21.13 4.42
C ALA A 521 -3.16 -19.94 5.39
N SER A 522 -4.39 -19.42 5.53
CA SER A 522 -4.69 -18.38 6.53
C SER A 522 -4.49 -18.89 7.96
N ALA A 523 -4.91 -20.13 8.24
CA ALA A 523 -4.70 -20.77 9.55
C ALA A 523 -3.20 -20.94 9.86
N VAL A 524 -2.44 -21.43 8.89
CA VAL A 524 -0.97 -21.56 9.02
C VAL A 524 -0.32 -20.23 9.33
N LEU A 525 -0.66 -19.14 8.62
CA LEU A 525 -0.10 -17.82 8.90
C LEU A 525 -0.44 -17.34 10.31
N ALA A 526 -1.67 -17.56 10.79
CA ALA A 526 -2.07 -17.24 12.16
C ALA A 526 -1.26 -18.06 13.20
N ASN A 527 -1.03 -19.34 12.94
CA ASN A 527 -0.20 -20.18 13.80
C ASN A 527 1.28 -19.78 13.80
N VAL A 528 1.82 -19.34 12.66
CA VAL A 528 3.18 -18.78 12.58
C VAL A 528 3.30 -17.48 13.38
N VAL A 529 2.25 -16.65 13.43
CA VAL A 529 2.21 -15.48 14.30
C VAL A 529 2.25 -15.89 15.78
N ARG A 530 1.50 -16.92 16.19
CA ARG A 530 1.56 -17.46 17.57
C ARG A 530 2.96 -18.00 17.90
N GLU A 531 3.57 -18.77 17.01
CA GLU A 531 4.95 -19.24 17.17
C GLU A 531 5.92 -18.08 17.36
N MET A 532 5.77 -17.01 16.58
CA MET A 532 6.56 -15.77 16.74
C MET A 532 6.42 -15.21 18.16
N GLU A 533 5.20 -15.12 18.67
CA GLU A 533 4.91 -14.58 20.01
C GLU A 533 5.46 -15.49 21.11
N SER A 534 5.28 -16.80 21.01
CA SER A 534 5.86 -17.78 21.92
C SER A 534 7.40 -17.68 21.95
N ARG A 535 8.04 -17.54 20.78
CA ARG A 535 9.51 -17.36 20.73
C ARG A 535 9.94 -16.07 21.43
N TYR A 536 9.19 -14.98 21.31
CA TYR A 536 9.50 -13.74 22.01
C TYR A 536 9.42 -13.90 23.52
N GLU A 537 8.41 -14.58 24.03
CA GLU A 537 8.25 -14.85 25.47
C GLU A 537 9.43 -15.66 26.01
N LEU A 538 9.79 -16.74 25.34
CA LEU A 538 10.90 -17.61 25.74
C LEU A 538 12.25 -16.89 25.62
N MET A 539 12.47 -16.13 24.56
CA MET A 539 13.68 -15.31 24.40
C MET A 539 13.77 -14.23 25.50
N GLY A 540 12.61 -13.68 25.92
CA GLY A 540 12.54 -12.72 27.02
C GLY A 540 12.98 -13.34 28.34
N GLN A 541 12.55 -14.58 28.64
CA GLN A 541 12.98 -15.36 29.83
C GLN A 541 14.49 -15.59 29.82
N ASP A 542 15.05 -15.94 28.67
CA ASP A 542 16.49 -16.17 28.48
C ASP A 542 17.29 -14.88 28.26
N ARG A 543 16.67 -13.71 28.26
CA ARG A 543 17.26 -12.38 27.97
C ARG A 543 18.02 -12.33 26.64
N ALA A 544 17.62 -13.12 25.67
CA ALA A 544 18.21 -13.15 24.35
C ALA A 544 17.62 -12.05 23.44
N ARG A 545 18.47 -11.41 22.64
CA ARG A 545 18.03 -10.31 21.74
C ARG A 545 17.58 -10.79 20.36
N ASN A 546 18.07 -11.95 19.94
CA ASN A 546 17.76 -12.54 18.63
C ASN A 546 17.96 -14.06 18.69
N ILE A 547 17.48 -14.76 17.67
CA ILE A 547 17.54 -16.22 17.57
C ILE A 547 18.97 -16.77 17.65
N ARG A 548 19.97 -16.04 17.15
CA ARG A 548 21.38 -16.47 17.19
C ARG A 548 21.91 -16.48 18.62
N ASP A 549 21.68 -15.38 19.36
CA ASP A 549 22.09 -15.26 20.76
C ASP A 549 21.34 -16.29 21.61
N TRP A 550 20.06 -16.51 21.32
CA TRP A 550 19.25 -17.49 22.00
C TRP A 550 19.78 -18.93 21.79
N ASN A 551 20.05 -19.30 20.52
CA ASN A 551 20.64 -20.60 20.20
C ASN A 551 22.05 -20.79 20.80
N ALA A 552 22.86 -19.75 20.91
CA ALA A 552 24.13 -19.82 21.60
C ALA A 552 23.97 -20.11 23.12
N THR A 553 22.98 -19.48 23.75
CA THR A 553 22.63 -19.70 25.17
C THR A 553 22.11 -21.13 25.38
N ARG A 554 21.23 -21.60 24.50
CA ARG A 554 20.69 -22.99 24.54
C ARG A 554 21.81 -24.02 24.37
N ALA A 555 22.69 -23.81 23.38
CA ALA A 555 23.83 -24.70 23.15
C ALA A 555 24.78 -24.78 24.36
N ALA A 556 25.01 -23.64 25.04
CA ALA A 556 25.82 -23.59 26.26
C ALA A 556 25.18 -24.39 27.43
N ARG A 557 23.88 -24.55 27.45
CA ARG A 557 23.12 -25.36 28.43
C ARG A 557 22.99 -26.83 28.01
N GLY A 558 23.40 -27.20 26.79
CA GLY A 558 23.17 -28.52 26.22
C GLY A 558 21.77 -28.72 25.64
N ASP A 559 20.99 -27.63 25.52
CA ASP A 559 19.65 -27.65 24.94
C ASP A 559 19.74 -27.65 23.41
N ARG A 560 18.67 -28.13 22.77
CA ARG A 560 18.55 -28.14 21.32
C ARG A 560 18.35 -26.72 20.78
N GLN A 561 18.99 -26.42 19.65
CA GLN A 561 18.82 -25.16 18.96
C GLN A 561 17.42 -25.10 18.32
N ILE A 562 16.86 -23.90 18.26
CA ILE A 562 15.58 -23.63 17.62
C ILE A 562 15.86 -23.26 16.14
N PRO A 563 15.28 -23.99 15.17
CA PRO A 563 15.49 -23.69 13.75
C PRO A 563 14.86 -22.37 13.34
N THR A 564 15.42 -21.73 12.33
CA THR A 564 14.75 -20.65 11.61
C THR A 564 13.56 -21.21 10.82
N ILE A 565 12.56 -20.36 10.53
CA ILE A 565 11.38 -20.73 9.74
C ILE A 565 11.32 -19.88 8.49
N LEU A 566 11.22 -20.52 7.33
CA LEU A 566 10.97 -19.87 6.06
C LEU A 566 9.53 -20.17 5.63
N VAL A 567 8.73 -19.12 5.50
CA VAL A 567 7.38 -19.20 4.92
C VAL A 567 7.45 -18.66 3.50
N LEU A 568 7.15 -19.48 2.51
CA LEU A 568 7.15 -19.11 1.11
C LEU A 568 5.75 -19.24 0.53
N ILE A 569 5.26 -18.16 -0.08
CA ILE A 569 3.95 -18.09 -0.75
C ILE A 569 4.19 -17.85 -2.24
N ASP A 570 3.81 -18.81 -3.10
CA ASP A 570 3.97 -18.68 -4.56
C ASP A 570 2.99 -17.67 -5.19
N GLU A 571 1.74 -17.64 -4.70
CA GLU A 571 0.74 -16.72 -5.24
C GLU A 571 -0.07 -16.05 -4.13
N LEU A 572 0.41 -14.89 -3.71
CA LEU A 572 -0.25 -14.09 -2.66
C LEU A 572 -1.66 -13.65 -3.07
N ALA A 573 -1.89 -13.40 -4.37
CA ALA A 573 -3.19 -12.96 -4.87
C ALA A 573 -4.30 -13.95 -4.52
N ASP A 574 -4.04 -15.26 -4.57
CA ASP A 574 -5.05 -16.27 -4.30
C ASP A 574 -5.44 -16.29 -2.81
N LEU A 575 -4.52 -15.99 -1.89
CA LEU A 575 -4.81 -15.81 -0.47
C LEU A 575 -5.63 -14.54 -0.21
N MET A 576 -5.20 -13.43 -0.83
CA MET A 576 -5.87 -12.12 -0.69
C MET A 576 -7.30 -12.12 -1.27
N MET A 577 -7.64 -13.05 -2.14
CA MET A 577 -8.99 -13.22 -2.67
C MET A 577 -9.93 -13.97 -1.72
N VAL A 578 -9.40 -14.75 -0.78
CA VAL A 578 -10.19 -15.60 0.14
C VAL A 578 -10.35 -14.94 1.51
N SER A 579 -9.27 -14.47 2.11
CA SER A 579 -9.24 -13.90 3.46
C SER A 579 -8.32 -12.67 3.52
N PRO A 580 -8.63 -11.57 2.82
CA PRO A 580 -7.70 -10.45 2.67
C PRO A 580 -7.28 -9.83 4.01
N ALA A 581 -8.22 -9.59 4.92
CA ALA A 581 -7.94 -8.94 6.20
C ALA A 581 -7.05 -9.80 7.12
N GLU A 582 -7.33 -11.09 7.22
CA GLU A 582 -6.58 -12.02 8.08
C GLU A 582 -5.15 -12.22 7.54
N VAL A 583 -5.01 -12.39 6.22
CA VAL A 583 -3.72 -12.59 5.55
C VAL A 583 -2.88 -11.32 5.63
N GLU A 584 -3.46 -10.15 5.37
CA GLU A 584 -2.76 -8.87 5.45
C GLU A 584 -2.26 -8.62 6.88
N ASP A 585 -3.12 -8.79 7.91
CA ASP A 585 -2.73 -8.61 9.33
C ASP A 585 -1.59 -9.56 9.72
N ALA A 586 -1.70 -10.85 9.39
CA ALA A 586 -0.66 -11.83 9.69
C ALA A 586 0.68 -11.48 9.03
N ILE A 587 0.67 -11.11 7.74
CA ILE A 587 1.89 -10.69 7.01
C ILE A 587 2.49 -9.45 7.65
N ILE A 588 1.69 -8.44 8.00
CA ILE A 588 2.17 -7.20 8.64
C ILE A 588 2.81 -7.51 9.98
N ARG A 589 2.14 -8.28 10.85
CA ARG A 589 2.66 -8.66 12.18
C ARG A 589 3.98 -9.42 12.06
N LEU A 590 4.05 -10.42 11.17
CA LEU A 590 5.27 -11.16 10.89
C LEU A 590 6.36 -10.23 10.34
N ALA A 591 6.06 -9.40 9.33
CA ALA A 591 7.07 -8.53 8.72
C ALA A 591 7.64 -7.49 9.69
N GLN A 592 6.87 -7.04 10.66
CA GLN A 592 7.32 -6.07 11.68
C GLN A 592 8.17 -6.69 12.77
N LYS A 593 7.86 -7.90 13.21
CA LYS A 593 8.41 -8.45 14.45
C LYS A 593 9.25 -9.72 14.25
N SER A 594 9.00 -10.54 13.25
CA SER A 594 9.52 -11.92 13.21
C SER A 594 11.03 -12.05 12.92
N ARG A 595 11.70 -10.96 12.47
CA ARG A 595 13.13 -10.99 12.17
C ARG A 595 14.00 -11.48 13.34
N ALA A 596 13.75 -10.96 14.54
CA ALA A 596 14.56 -11.29 15.71
C ALA A 596 14.40 -12.75 16.15
N VAL A 597 13.23 -13.32 15.94
CA VAL A 597 12.91 -14.71 16.32
C VAL A 597 13.17 -15.73 15.19
N GLY A 598 13.77 -15.29 14.08
CA GLY A 598 14.20 -16.15 12.98
C GLY A 598 13.05 -16.68 12.13
N ILE A 599 12.01 -15.89 11.85
CA ILE A 599 10.94 -16.24 10.92
C ILE A 599 10.98 -15.28 9.73
N HIS A 600 11.00 -15.84 8.51
CA HIS A 600 11.23 -15.10 7.29
C HIS A 600 10.16 -15.38 6.24
N LEU A 601 9.78 -14.34 5.46
CA LEU A 601 8.74 -14.43 4.45
C LEU A 601 9.32 -14.23 3.04
N VAL A 602 8.97 -15.11 2.12
CA VAL A 602 9.11 -14.91 0.68
C VAL A 602 7.71 -14.88 0.09
N LEU A 603 7.26 -13.69 -0.30
CA LEU A 603 5.94 -13.44 -0.84
C LEU A 603 6.04 -13.30 -2.35
N ALA A 604 5.37 -14.14 -3.12
CA ALA A 604 5.39 -14.03 -4.56
C ALA A 604 3.98 -13.86 -5.14
N THR A 605 3.87 -13.20 -6.30
CA THR A 605 2.61 -13.05 -7.03
C THR A 605 2.83 -12.82 -8.52
N GLN A 606 1.92 -13.33 -9.33
CA GLN A 606 1.84 -13.04 -10.77
C GLN A 606 0.86 -11.90 -11.08
N ARG A 607 0.15 -11.38 -10.06
CA ARG A 607 -0.86 -10.33 -10.20
C ARG A 607 -0.47 -9.11 -9.36
N PRO A 608 0.39 -8.23 -9.90
CA PRO A 608 0.87 -7.05 -9.18
C PRO A 608 -0.19 -5.94 -9.15
N SER A 609 -1.32 -6.19 -8.52
CA SER A 609 -2.38 -5.19 -8.29
C SER A 609 -2.26 -4.55 -6.91
N VAL A 610 -2.85 -3.37 -6.73
CA VAL A 610 -2.85 -2.64 -5.45
C VAL A 610 -3.62 -3.40 -4.36
N ASP A 611 -4.63 -4.20 -4.75
CA ASP A 611 -5.42 -5.01 -3.85
C ASP A 611 -4.66 -6.24 -3.31
N VAL A 612 -3.60 -6.67 -4.01
CA VAL A 612 -2.72 -7.78 -3.62
C VAL A 612 -1.49 -7.26 -2.89
N ILE A 613 -0.82 -6.26 -3.48
CA ILE A 613 0.37 -5.62 -2.91
C ILE A 613 -0.07 -4.30 -2.30
N THR A 614 -0.65 -4.38 -1.12
CA THR A 614 -1.21 -3.21 -0.41
C THR A 614 -0.12 -2.26 0.06
N GLY A 615 -0.51 -1.03 0.38
CA GLY A 615 0.40 -0.04 0.96
C GLY A 615 1.03 -0.51 2.27
N MET A 616 0.30 -1.27 3.09
CA MET A 616 0.76 -1.80 4.38
C MET A 616 1.78 -2.92 4.19
N ILE A 617 1.56 -3.85 3.26
CA ILE A 617 2.54 -4.89 2.90
C ILE A 617 3.83 -4.23 2.39
N LYS A 618 3.72 -3.23 1.50
CA LYS A 618 4.89 -2.51 0.95
C LYS A 618 5.71 -1.76 2.00
N ALA A 619 5.07 -1.22 3.01
CA ALA A 619 5.74 -0.50 4.10
C ALA A 619 6.58 -1.46 4.97
N ASN A 620 6.14 -2.71 5.13
CA ASN A 620 6.76 -3.69 6.02
C ASN A 620 7.65 -4.72 5.30
N VAL A 621 7.50 -4.87 3.97
CA VAL A 621 8.35 -5.71 3.11
C VAL A 621 9.11 -4.83 2.12
N PRO A 622 10.23 -4.22 2.54
CA PRO A 622 10.94 -3.22 1.74
C PRO A 622 11.80 -3.81 0.63
N SER A 623 12.28 -5.05 0.77
CA SER A 623 13.06 -5.74 -0.27
C SER A 623 12.15 -6.29 -1.34
N ARG A 624 12.42 -5.98 -2.61
CA ARG A 624 11.51 -6.33 -3.70
C ARG A 624 12.26 -6.76 -4.96
N ILE A 625 11.69 -7.73 -5.64
CA ILE A 625 12.12 -8.15 -6.97
C ILE A 625 10.91 -8.00 -7.91
N ALA A 626 11.14 -7.38 -9.06
CA ALA A 626 10.19 -7.37 -10.16
C ALA A 626 10.82 -8.02 -11.39
N PHE A 627 10.18 -9.04 -11.90
CA PHE A 627 10.36 -9.55 -13.25
C PHE A 627 9.54 -8.72 -14.23
N ALA A 628 9.59 -9.06 -15.54
CA ALA A 628 8.81 -8.36 -16.55
C ALA A 628 7.32 -8.33 -16.18
N VAL A 629 6.72 -7.15 -16.29
CA VAL A 629 5.29 -6.88 -16.03
C VAL A 629 4.65 -6.22 -17.25
N SER A 630 3.31 -6.22 -17.29
CA SER A 630 2.56 -5.78 -18.49
C SER A 630 2.49 -4.27 -18.65
N SER A 631 2.71 -3.50 -17.58
CA SER A 631 2.54 -2.05 -17.61
C SER A 631 3.44 -1.31 -16.62
N GLN A 632 3.65 -0.01 -16.89
CA GLN A 632 4.32 0.88 -15.94
C GLN A 632 3.58 1.02 -14.61
N VAL A 633 2.25 0.82 -14.61
CA VAL A 633 1.45 0.85 -13.39
C VAL A 633 1.82 -0.34 -12.51
N ASP A 634 1.93 -1.53 -13.10
CA ASP A 634 2.32 -2.76 -12.39
C ASP A 634 3.74 -2.63 -11.82
N SER A 635 4.68 -2.06 -12.61
CA SER A 635 6.03 -1.77 -12.14
C SER A 635 6.02 -0.85 -10.90
N ARG A 636 5.21 0.22 -10.92
CA ARG A 636 5.06 1.12 -9.76
C ARG A 636 4.39 0.45 -8.56
N VAL A 637 3.46 -0.48 -8.79
CA VAL A 637 2.84 -1.23 -7.69
C VAL A 637 3.88 -2.07 -6.96
N VAL A 638 4.80 -2.72 -7.67
CA VAL A 638 5.84 -3.57 -7.06
C VAL A 638 7.00 -2.75 -6.51
N LEU A 639 7.61 -1.89 -7.34
CA LEU A 639 8.90 -1.25 -7.06
C LEU A 639 8.80 0.20 -6.57
N ASP A 640 7.61 0.80 -6.59
CA ASP A 640 7.38 2.25 -6.47
C ASP A 640 8.13 3.06 -7.58
N ALA A 641 8.55 2.41 -8.65
CA ALA A 641 9.28 2.96 -9.78
C ALA A 641 8.89 2.27 -11.08
N THR A 642 9.16 2.91 -12.22
CA THR A 642 9.02 2.32 -13.55
C THR A 642 10.27 1.54 -13.94
N GLY A 643 10.16 0.67 -14.94
CA GLY A 643 11.28 -0.04 -15.56
C GLY A 643 11.14 -1.55 -15.62
N ALA A 644 10.24 -2.15 -14.82
CA ALA A 644 9.98 -3.59 -14.92
C ALA A 644 9.16 -3.95 -16.18
N GLU A 645 8.43 -2.99 -16.75
CA GLU A 645 7.73 -3.14 -18.03
C GLU A 645 8.66 -3.30 -19.24
N SER A 646 9.92 -2.85 -19.12
CA SER A 646 10.93 -2.93 -20.17
C SER A 646 11.96 -4.07 -19.98
N LEU A 647 11.65 -5.02 -19.10
CA LEU A 647 12.48 -6.21 -18.87
C LEU A 647 12.23 -7.26 -19.95
N LEU A 648 13.29 -8.01 -20.27
CA LEU A 648 13.31 -8.98 -21.40
C LEU A 648 12.64 -10.33 -21.06
N GLY A 649 12.15 -10.52 -19.82
CA GLY A 649 11.67 -11.82 -19.37
C GLY A 649 12.78 -12.85 -19.14
N GLN A 650 12.40 -14.13 -19.00
CA GLN A 650 13.34 -15.25 -18.82
C GLN A 650 14.41 -15.02 -17.74
N GLY A 651 14.01 -14.49 -16.59
CA GLY A 651 14.88 -14.25 -15.46
C GLY A 651 15.53 -12.87 -15.42
N ASP A 652 15.29 -11.99 -16.39
CA ASP A 652 15.68 -10.58 -16.30
C ASP A 652 14.82 -9.87 -15.25
N MET A 653 15.42 -9.25 -14.27
CA MET A 653 14.72 -8.69 -13.12
C MET A 653 15.32 -7.37 -12.62
N LEU A 654 14.51 -6.60 -11.92
CA LEU A 654 14.92 -5.45 -11.13
C LEU A 654 14.83 -5.80 -9.64
N PHE A 655 15.93 -5.67 -8.95
CA PHE A 655 16.05 -5.90 -7.50
C PHE A 655 16.18 -4.57 -6.76
N ARG A 656 15.39 -4.41 -5.71
CA ARG A 656 15.44 -3.29 -4.76
C ARG A 656 15.79 -3.85 -3.38
N PRO A 657 17.05 -3.81 -2.96
CA PRO A 657 17.44 -4.23 -1.62
C PRO A 657 16.96 -3.25 -0.55
N ILE A 658 16.85 -3.72 0.69
CA ILE A 658 16.50 -2.90 1.87
C ILE A 658 17.50 -1.75 2.05
N GLY A 659 17.01 -0.59 2.50
CA GLY A 659 17.86 0.57 2.82
C GLY A 659 18.31 1.38 1.61
N THR A 660 17.87 1.04 0.40
CA THR A 660 18.16 1.82 -0.81
C THR A 660 16.95 1.95 -1.72
N SER A 661 16.84 3.10 -2.38
CA SER A 661 15.86 3.31 -3.45
C SER A 661 16.39 2.92 -4.83
N ARG A 662 17.68 2.51 -4.93
CA ARG A 662 18.32 2.17 -6.19
C ARG A 662 17.87 0.79 -6.66
N LEU A 663 17.50 0.71 -7.94
CA LEU A 663 17.17 -0.54 -8.60
C LEU A 663 18.42 -1.13 -9.25
N GLN A 664 18.68 -2.40 -9.00
CA GLN A 664 19.74 -3.18 -9.64
C GLN A 664 19.10 -4.09 -10.68
N ARG A 665 19.57 -4.06 -11.94
CA ARG A 665 19.15 -5.02 -12.95
C ARG A 665 20.02 -6.26 -12.84
N LEU A 666 19.38 -7.41 -12.71
CA LEU A 666 20.03 -8.70 -12.56
C LEU A 666 19.49 -9.69 -13.59
N GLN A 667 20.33 -10.57 -14.03
CA GLN A 667 19.91 -11.81 -14.68
C GLN A 667 19.83 -12.91 -13.65
N GLY A 668 18.62 -13.44 -13.42
CA GLY A 668 18.35 -14.50 -12.46
C GLY A 668 19.04 -15.80 -12.80
N ALA A 669 19.45 -16.52 -11.75
CA ALA A 669 20.04 -17.84 -11.87
C ALA A 669 18.98 -18.86 -12.29
N TYR A 670 19.32 -19.71 -13.24
CA TYR A 670 18.51 -20.84 -13.70
C TYR A 670 18.90 -22.11 -12.94
N VAL A 671 17.92 -22.85 -12.49
CA VAL A 671 18.04 -24.21 -11.97
C VAL A 671 17.01 -25.08 -12.69
N SER A 672 17.43 -26.22 -13.17
CA SER A 672 16.56 -27.16 -13.90
C SER A 672 15.72 -27.99 -12.91
N GLU A 673 14.62 -28.52 -13.39
CA GLU A 673 13.76 -29.43 -12.62
C GLU A 673 14.52 -30.70 -12.20
N GLU A 674 15.39 -31.23 -13.06
CA GLU A 674 16.23 -32.38 -12.74
C GLU A 674 17.17 -32.13 -11.55
N GLU A 675 17.75 -30.91 -11.48
CA GLU A 675 18.62 -30.51 -10.36
C GLU A 675 17.81 -30.37 -9.05
N ILE A 676 16.60 -29.77 -9.14
CA ILE A 676 15.69 -29.66 -8.00
C ILE A 676 15.30 -31.05 -7.47
N LEU A 677 14.94 -31.97 -8.35
CA LEU A 677 14.61 -33.36 -8.00
C LEU A 677 15.81 -34.08 -7.38
N ALA A 678 17.01 -33.91 -7.91
CA ALA A 678 18.22 -34.50 -7.34
C ALA A 678 18.51 -34.00 -5.91
N ILE A 679 18.30 -32.71 -5.66
CA ILE A 679 18.44 -32.08 -4.32
C ILE A 679 17.37 -32.61 -3.37
N THR A 680 16.11 -32.60 -3.78
CA THR A 680 14.99 -33.04 -2.93
C THR A 680 15.03 -34.54 -2.64
N ASP A 681 15.43 -35.39 -3.60
CA ASP A 681 15.60 -36.82 -3.41
C ASP A 681 16.78 -37.16 -2.46
N HIS A 682 17.84 -36.35 -2.50
CA HIS A 682 18.91 -36.47 -1.52
C HIS A 682 18.38 -36.29 -0.08
N TRP A 683 17.53 -35.30 0.16
CA TRP A 683 16.90 -35.05 1.46
C TRP A 683 15.88 -36.11 1.85
N ARG A 684 15.04 -36.56 0.93
CA ARG A 684 14.04 -37.62 1.17
C ARG A 684 14.68 -38.93 1.61
N ARG A 685 15.87 -39.29 1.07
CA ARG A 685 16.63 -40.47 1.47
C ARG A 685 17.16 -40.38 2.89
N GLN A 686 17.40 -39.18 3.44
CA GLN A 686 17.92 -39.02 4.79
C GLN A 686 16.84 -38.99 5.87
N GLY A 687 15.59 -38.63 5.54
CA GLY A 687 14.51 -38.61 6.48
C GLY A 687 13.19 -38.18 5.91
N LYS A 688 12.12 -38.48 6.63
CA LYS A 688 10.77 -37.99 6.37
C LYS A 688 10.53 -36.69 7.15
N PRO A 689 9.65 -35.78 6.68
CA PRO A 689 9.26 -34.60 7.44
C PRO A 689 8.50 -34.99 8.71
N GLU A 690 8.72 -34.27 9.77
CA GLU A 690 7.91 -34.27 10.98
C GLU A 690 6.80 -33.23 10.84
N LEU A 691 5.69 -33.67 10.23
CA LEU A 691 4.60 -32.78 9.89
C LEU A 691 3.77 -32.41 11.13
N ARG A 692 3.36 -31.16 11.20
CA ARG A 692 2.50 -30.55 12.21
C ARG A 692 1.15 -30.22 11.55
N GLU A 693 0.26 -31.19 11.55
CA GLU A 693 -1.08 -31.03 10.95
C GLU A 693 -1.93 -30.02 11.72
N ASP A 694 -1.68 -29.86 13.02
CA ASP A 694 -2.31 -28.86 13.88
C ASP A 694 -2.07 -27.41 13.39
N LEU A 695 -0.99 -27.16 12.68
CA LEU A 695 -0.75 -25.84 12.07
C LEU A 695 -1.71 -25.54 10.93
N LEU A 696 -2.37 -26.54 10.34
CA LEU A 696 -3.36 -26.37 9.28
C LEU A 696 -4.76 -26.02 9.82
N GLU A 697 -4.98 -26.22 11.10
CA GLU A 697 -6.22 -25.89 11.77
C GLU A 697 -6.17 -24.43 12.26
N ARG A 698 -7.32 -23.80 12.24
CA ARG A 698 -7.40 -22.44 12.80
C ARG A 698 -7.07 -22.52 14.29
N PRO A 699 -6.16 -21.65 14.79
CA PRO A 699 -5.93 -21.63 16.22
C PRO A 699 -7.27 -21.40 16.90
N GLU A 700 -7.63 -22.33 17.76
CA GLU A 700 -8.74 -22.11 18.67
C GLU A 700 -8.39 -20.81 19.41
N VAL A 701 -9.13 -19.77 19.17
CA VAL A 701 -9.19 -18.64 20.09
C VAL A 701 -9.70 -19.32 21.36
N PRO A 702 -8.95 -19.32 22.48
CA PRO A 702 -9.52 -19.89 23.69
C PRO A 702 -10.90 -19.28 23.82
N GLU A 703 -11.94 -20.09 23.68
CA GLU A 703 -13.26 -19.71 24.12
C GLU A 703 -13.08 -19.57 25.61
N ASP A 704 -12.99 -18.31 26.02
CA ASP A 704 -12.97 -17.90 27.42
C ASP A 704 -11.81 -18.50 28.22
N ASP A 705 -10.79 -17.66 28.46
CA ASP A 705 -10.17 -17.64 29.79
C ASP A 705 -11.33 -17.69 30.79
N PRO A 706 -11.46 -18.76 31.59
CA PRO A 706 -12.57 -18.84 32.51
C PRO A 706 -12.46 -17.67 33.46
N LEU A 707 -13.32 -16.63 33.20
CA LEU A 707 -13.67 -15.61 34.17
C LEU A 707 -12.45 -14.93 34.83
N ASP A 708 -11.87 -13.96 34.12
CA ASP A 708 -11.20 -12.84 34.84
C ASP A 708 -12.25 -12.31 35.83
N PRO A 709 -12.07 -12.45 37.15
CA PRO A 709 -13.03 -11.98 38.16
C PRO A 709 -13.35 -10.49 37.99
N ASP A 710 -12.43 -9.68 37.44
CA ASP A 710 -12.64 -8.29 37.09
C ASP A 710 -13.51 -8.12 35.82
N ALA A 711 -13.61 -9.14 34.94
CA ALA A 711 -14.47 -9.09 33.75
C ALA A 711 -15.95 -9.16 34.15
N ASP A 712 -16.32 -9.90 35.17
CA ASP A 712 -17.70 -10.01 35.64
C ASP A 712 -18.19 -8.68 36.22
N GLU A 713 -17.39 -8.01 37.02
CA GLU A 713 -17.77 -6.70 37.61
C GLU A 713 -17.90 -5.61 36.53
N LEU A 714 -17.00 -5.60 35.55
CA LEU A 714 -17.06 -4.67 34.43
C LEU A 714 -18.20 -4.97 33.47
N THR A 715 -18.56 -6.25 33.29
CA THR A 715 -19.70 -6.66 32.46
C THR A 715 -20.99 -6.22 33.06
N ALA A 716 -21.17 -6.44 34.39
CA ALA A 716 -22.32 -5.97 35.12
C ALA A 716 -22.47 -4.44 35.03
N LYS A 717 -21.39 -3.69 35.24
CA LYS A 717 -21.37 -2.22 35.11
C LYS A 717 -21.66 -1.76 33.67
N ALA A 718 -21.19 -2.51 32.65
CA ALA A 718 -21.47 -2.20 31.26
C ALA A 718 -22.95 -2.40 30.91
N ILE A 719 -23.55 -3.49 31.37
CA ILE A 719 -24.98 -3.80 31.18
C ILE A 719 -25.83 -2.72 31.82
N GLU A 720 -25.59 -2.42 33.11
CA GLU A 720 -26.31 -1.39 33.85
C GLU A 720 -26.26 -0.04 33.12
N MET A 721 -25.07 0.36 32.69
CA MET A 721 -24.87 1.64 32.03
C MET A 721 -25.59 1.69 30.68
N VAL A 722 -25.52 0.62 29.88
CA VAL A 722 -26.11 0.54 28.54
C VAL A 722 -27.63 0.54 28.63
N VAL A 723 -28.22 -0.19 29.60
CA VAL A 723 -29.65 -0.21 29.86
C VAL A 723 -30.15 1.17 30.27
N MET A 724 -29.45 1.85 31.22
CA MET A 724 -29.79 3.18 31.63
C MET A 724 -29.69 4.25 30.53
N GLN A 725 -28.78 4.08 29.58
CA GLN A 725 -28.61 5.04 28.47
C GLN A 725 -29.44 4.72 27.23
N GLY A 726 -30.04 3.55 27.14
CA GLY A 726 -30.86 3.13 26.00
C GLY A 726 -30.09 2.92 24.67
N THR A 727 -28.75 3.02 24.71
CA THR A 727 -27.88 2.84 23.53
C THR A 727 -26.54 2.24 23.91
N ALA A 728 -26.01 1.35 23.03
CA ALA A 728 -24.70 0.75 23.20
C ALA A 728 -23.75 1.11 22.05
N SER A 729 -22.53 1.53 22.40
CA SER A 729 -21.44 1.68 21.43
C SER A 729 -20.09 1.45 22.10
N VAL A 730 -19.12 0.94 21.32
CA VAL A 730 -17.74 0.73 21.78
C VAL A 730 -17.14 2.03 22.36
N SER A 731 -17.35 3.16 21.67
CA SER A 731 -16.85 4.47 22.12
C SER A 731 -17.49 4.96 23.41
N LEU A 732 -18.74 4.58 23.67
CA LEU A 732 -19.42 4.90 24.93
C LEU A 732 -18.76 4.17 26.09
N LEU A 733 -18.56 2.86 25.94
CA LEU A 733 -17.95 2.01 26.97
C LEU A 733 -16.50 2.40 27.24
N GLN A 734 -15.71 2.66 26.19
CA GLN A 734 -14.34 3.17 26.36
C GLN A 734 -14.28 4.41 27.24
N ARG A 735 -15.10 5.39 26.93
CA ARG A 735 -15.09 6.69 27.64
C ARG A 735 -15.62 6.60 29.05
N ARG A 736 -16.61 5.75 29.31
CA ARG A 736 -17.28 5.67 30.59
C ARG A 736 -16.64 4.70 31.57
N LEU A 737 -16.17 3.57 31.06
CA LEU A 737 -15.50 2.53 31.85
C LEU A 737 -13.97 2.70 31.89
N GLY A 738 -13.41 3.63 31.12
CA GLY A 738 -11.96 3.84 31.05
C GLY A 738 -11.16 2.65 30.45
N VAL A 739 -11.80 1.82 29.62
CA VAL A 739 -11.21 0.60 29.05
C VAL A 739 -10.70 0.83 27.64
N GLY A 740 -9.71 0.02 27.20
CA GLY A 740 -9.20 0.04 25.83
C GLY A 740 -10.23 -0.43 24.78
N TYR A 741 -9.99 -0.09 23.50
CA TYR A 741 -10.89 -0.40 22.39
C TYR A 741 -11.25 -1.91 22.30
N ALA A 742 -10.25 -2.78 22.42
CA ALA A 742 -10.44 -4.23 22.37
C ALA A 742 -11.31 -4.76 23.53
N ARG A 743 -11.15 -4.23 24.73
CA ARG A 743 -11.96 -4.62 25.91
C ARG A 743 -13.39 -4.10 25.79
N ALA A 744 -13.57 -2.85 25.32
CA ALA A 744 -14.90 -2.29 25.07
C ALA A 744 -15.63 -3.06 23.94
N GLY A 745 -14.92 -3.51 22.90
CA GLY A 745 -15.48 -4.34 21.84
C GLY A 745 -15.98 -5.69 22.37
N ARG A 746 -15.18 -6.37 23.18
CA ARG A 746 -15.57 -7.64 23.83
C ARG A 746 -16.80 -7.49 24.72
N LEU A 747 -16.91 -6.42 25.50
CA LEU A 747 -18.09 -6.14 26.32
C LEU A 747 -19.34 -5.96 25.47
N VAL A 748 -19.23 -5.28 24.32
CA VAL A 748 -20.34 -5.11 23.37
C VAL A 748 -20.75 -6.47 22.77
N ASP A 749 -19.80 -7.29 22.36
CA ASP A 749 -20.07 -8.61 21.78
C ASP A 749 -20.68 -9.56 22.82
N MET A 750 -20.25 -9.48 24.09
CA MET A 750 -20.82 -10.24 25.19
C MET A 750 -22.28 -9.83 25.48
N MET A 751 -22.57 -8.53 25.52
CA MET A 751 -23.94 -8.03 25.69
C MET A 751 -24.86 -8.41 24.52
N GLU A 752 -24.34 -8.51 23.29
CA GLU A 752 -25.07 -9.01 22.13
C GLU A 752 -25.40 -10.51 22.30
N ARG A 753 -24.44 -11.34 22.70
CA ARG A 753 -24.65 -12.77 22.98
C ARG A 753 -25.67 -13.01 24.11
N MET A 754 -25.66 -12.15 25.12
CA MET A 754 -26.61 -12.19 26.24
C MET A 754 -28.01 -11.65 25.85
N GLY A 755 -28.19 -11.12 24.64
CA GLY A 755 -29.43 -10.57 24.16
C GLY A 755 -29.82 -9.24 24.79
N VAL A 756 -28.85 -8.54 25.42
CA VAL A 756 -29.06 -7.22 26.04
C VAL A 756 -29.16 -6.12 24.98
N ILE A 757 -28.44 -6.28 23.88
CA ILE A 757 -28.36 -5.31 22.77
C ILE A 757 -28.58 -5.98 21.41
N SER A 758 -28.99 -5.19 20.42
CA SER A 758 -29.17 -5.65 19.03
C SER A 758 -27.82 -6.00 18.36
N GLY A 759 -27.87 -6.81 17.30
CA GLY A 759 -26.74 -7.10 16.44
C GLY A 759 -26.16 -5.86 15.77
N HIS A 760 -25.03 -6.04 15.10
CA HIS A 760 -24.30 -4.95 14.44
C HIS A 760 -25.08 -4.36 13.24
N GLU A 761 -25.47 -3.09 13.36
CA GLU A 761 -26.18 -2.32 12.30
C GLU A 761 -25.29 -1.25 11.63
N GLY A 762 -24.06 -1.60 11.29
CA GLY A 762 -23.13 -0.67 10.68
C GLY A 762 -22.61 0.41 11.63
N SER A 763 -22.60 1.68 11.23
CA SER A 763 -22.05 2.79 12.06
C SER A 763 -23.02 3.35 13.11
N LYS A 764 -24.23 2.81 13.24
CA LYS A 764 -25.21 3.25 14.23
C LYS A 764 -24.95 2.63 15.62
N PRO A 765 -25.23 3.35 16.71
CA PRO A 765 -25.25 2.76 18.03
C PRO A 765 -26.26 1.60 18.08
N ARG A 766 -25.91 0.51 18.79
CA ARG A 766 -26.79 -0.66 18.93
C ARG A 766 -27.96 -0.32 19.87
N THR A 767 -29.13 -0.85 19.53
CA THR A 767 -30.35 -0.65 20.30
C THR A 767 -30.37 -1.59 21.51
N VAL A 768 -30.78 -1.09 22.68
CA VAL A 768 -30.94 -1.91 23.88
C VAL A 768 -32.27 -2.66 23.78
N LEU A 769 -32.22 -3.97 23.98
CA LEU A 769 -33.38 -4.88 23.85
C LEU A 769 -34.07 -5.19 25.17
N VAL A 770 -33.41 -4.83 26.30
CA VAL A 770 -33.86 -5.17 27.68
C VAL A 770 -34.23 -3.89 28.42
N GLY A 771 -35.32 -3.91 29.17
CA GLY A 771 -35.75 -2.80 29.97
C GLY A 771 -35.15 -2.77 31.40
N GLU A 772 -35.27 -1.63 32.09
CA GLU A 772 -34.80 -1.48 33.46
C GLU A 772 -35.40 -2.51 34.43
N ALA A 773 -36.61 -3.02 34.16
CA ALA A 773 -37.28 -4.03 35.00
C ALA A 773 -36.62 -5.42 34.93
N ASP A 774 -35.85 -5.70 33.87
CA ASP A 774 -35.19 -6.99 33.71
C ASP A 774 -33.70 -6.94 34.15
N LEU A 775 -33.22 -5.74 34.53
CA LEU A 775 -31.82 -5.49 34.91
C LEU A 775 -31.39 -6.35 36.13
N ASP A 776 -32.21 -6.38 37.18
CA ASP A 776 -31.94 -7.16 38.41
C ASP A 776 -31.86 -8.70 38.11
N ARG A 777 -32.64 -9.18 37.15
CA ARG A 777 -32.64 -10.59 36.78
C ARG A 777 -31.40 -10.96 35.93
N LEU A 778 -30.89 -10.02 35.14
CA LEU A 778 -29.69 -10.19 34.35
C LEU A 778 -28.43 -10.08 35.24
N LEU A 779 -28.40 -9.15 36.19
CA LEU A 779 -27.28 -8.96 37.12
C LEU A 779 -27.09 -10.15 38.05
N ARG A 780 -28.17 -10.83 38.47
CA ARG A 780 -28.11 -12.11 39.24
C ARG A 780 -27.55 -13.27 38.43
N ARG A 781 -27.60 -13.25 37.09
CA ARG A 781 -27.00 -14.23 36.20
C ARG A 781 -25.50 -14.02 35.97
N THR A 782 -24.99 -12.83 36.23
CA THR A 782 -23.58 -12.47 36.02
C THR A 782 -22.76 -12.53 37.31
N THR A 783 -23.36 -12.82 38.49
CA THR A 783 -22.64 -12.98 39.77
C THR A 783 -22.66 -14.46 40.17
N PRO A 784 -21.54 -15.20 40.13
CA PRO A 784 -21.50 -16.59 40.59
C PRO A 784 -21.42 -16.64 42.11
N GLY A 785 -22.49 -17.03 42.78
CA GLY A 785 -22.51 -17.28 44.20
C GLY A 785 -23.84 -17.04 44.85
N ASP A 786 -24.80 -18.00 44.78
CA ASP A 786 -25.85 -18.34 45.79
C ASP A 786 -26.86 -19.38 45.28
N ASP A 787 -26.42 -20.40 44.51
CA ASP A 787 -27.30 -21.55 44.18
C ASP A 787 -26.86 -22.89 44.86
N ALA A 788 -26.37 -22.82 46.10
CA ALA A 788 -25.96 -24.01 46.86
C ALA A 788 -26.79 -24.27 48.12
N ASP A 789 -27.98 -23.69 48.30
CA ASP A 789 -28.71 -23.92 49.54
C ASP A 789 -30.28 -24.05 49.46
N GLU A 790 -30.79 -24.58 48.32
CA GLU A 790 -32.24 -24.85 48.20
C GLU A 790 -32.62 -26.30 47.77
N THR A 791 -31.77 -27.30 47.98
CA THR A 791 -32.12 -28.71 47.71
C THR A 791 -32.03 -29.62 48.93
N GLU A 792 -32.14 -29.09 50.13
CA GLU A 792 -32.29 -29.90 51.37
C GLU A 792 -33.45 -29.45 52.26
N ARG A 793 -34.62 -29.13 51.74
CA ARG A 793 -35.87 -29.10 52.48
C ARG A 793 -37.10 -29.27 51.59
N SER A 794 -37.43 -30.47 51.18
CA SER A 794 -38.81 -30.99 51.07
C SER A 794 -38.80 -32.50 50.81
#